data_19f72084e0b6c3ced3752d89603f944c
#
_entry.id   19f72084e0b6c3ced3752d89603f944c
#
_cell.length_a   1.000
_cell.length_b   1.000
_cell.length_c   1.000
_cell.angle_alpha   90.00
_cell.angle_beta   90.00
_cell.angle_gamma   90.00
#
_symmetry.space_group_name_H-M   'P 1'
#
loop_
_entity.id
_entity.type
_entity.pdbx_description
1 polymer ?
#
loop_
_entity_poly.entity_id
_entity_poly.type
_entity_poly.pdbx_seq_one_letter_code
_entity_poly.pdbx_strand_id
1 'polypeptide(L)'
;VAGATAVAATLAVGLGAPSLDTAQAAAGRNDVPSAVPAAFTPGVNNGQVRAIAQVGSTMVVGGTFSSVSASGSTAVINRTRVFAFDAGTGAISSFAPNVNGNVETVAAGPTAGTVYIGGSFTSVNGVKAPRIALLSLSNGQAVTTFKPGAGFNGIVQRIRTSGGRLFVGGSFTKYQSFKHVGLATLDPATGNNDPYMNLNMAGRHNDTGSGRVEKTGALDFDISGDGSQMAVIGNFRTVGTEARTQLALVSLGATSATVRTDFKTNDYEPLCYNSAFDTTVRKVMFAPSGSWFVVTATGGGNSSLCDAASRFETNASGQDLHPTWISHAGGDTLYGLAVTDEAVFLGGHQRWMNNQLGNDSPGPGAVPRPGLAAVAADTGLPLSWNPGRNPRGAGAYSLLATDAGIWVGSDTPWIGNHKYKRPRIAFFPYTGGYNLPSTAEPSLTGLRVGGQVSPGSSPVLYRVDAGGATVAANDGGPDWAADQSDPSPVRNSGSNSAGYAPVPNVDSTVPASTPSAIFDSERWDPSGGDEMAWSFPVAAGHSVKVRLYFANRCTCTSAEDSRQFNVAIDGNPVLSNFDIVKSATDQTGTMREFTVTSDGAVDIGFGHITENPLVNGIEIIDPSVPTVAATVTDAVTQTAYDGSTVGATTTVNGGGIDWSNTRGAFVIGGSLFYAKANGLLYRRTVSGTTYGPEVVLNPYHDPLWMNISNGSGGTYNGTDPNLAAQLPSLTGLFFDNSRIYYSTSGDPRLHYRSFNADSGIVYPIESFAPTSLDFSTVTSMTLNGGRLYYVRTDGQLWSVAFSNGAVSGTPSLVDNPAVSGHSWTGRSLFAAPNQ
;
A
#
# COMPACT_ATOMS: atom_id res chain seq x y z
N VAL A 1 -5.32 -65.94 2.75
CA VAL A 1 -6.33 -65.90 1.67
C VAL A 1 -7.48 -65.03 2.12
N ALA A 2 -7.51 -63.80 1.70
CA ALA A 2 -8.67 -62.93 1.73
C ALA A 2 -8.54 -61.94 0.55
N GLY A 3 -9.41 -62.11 -0.43
CA GLY A 3 -9.45 -61.27 -1.64
C GLY A 3 -10.03 -59.89 -1.36
N ALA A 4 -9.40 -58.91 -1.89
CA ALA A 4 -9.90 -57.52 -1.96
C ALA A 4 -10.54 -57.32 -3.33
N THR A 5 -11.86 -57.10 -3.34
CA THR A 5 -12.64 -56.72 -4.51
C THR A 5 -12.45 -55.23 -4.76
N ALA A 6 -11.80 -54.86 -5.85
CA ALA A 6 -11.73 -53.46 -6.32
C ALA A 6 -13.05 -53.10 -6.99
N VAL A 7 -13.75 -52.09 -6.45
CA VAL A 7 -14.87 -51.44 -7.11
C VAL A 7 -14.30 -50.32 -8.00
N ALA A 8 -14.38 -50.53 -9.32
CA ALA A 8 -14.06 -49.48 -10.30
C ALA A 8 -15.22 -48.50 -10.35
N ALA A 9 -15.06 -47.32 -9.81
CA ALA A 9 -15.93 -46.16 -10.05
C ALA A 9 -15.57 -45.57 -11.40
N THR A 10 -16.41 -45.77 -12.40
CA THR A 10 -16.35 -45.06 -13.68
C THR A 10 -16.77 -43.60 -13.45
N LEU A 11 -15.81 -42.68 -13.39
CA LEU A 11 -16.07 -41.25 -13.55
C LEU A 11 -16.46 -41.03 -15.03
N ALA A 12 -17.73 -40.75 -15.27
CA ALA A 12 -18.17 -40.15 -16.52
C ALA A 12 -17.67 -38.69 -16.55
N VAL A 13 -16.52 -38.47 -17.16
CA VAL A 13 -16.07 -37.13 -17.55
C VAL A 13 -17.00 -36.69 -18.67
N GLY A 14 -18.00 -35.87 -18.34
CA GLY A 14 -18.71 -35.08 -19.32
C GLY A 14 -17.73 -34.16 -20.01
N LEU A 15 -17.32 -34.51 -21.23
CA LEU A 15 -16.65 -33.59 -22.15
C LEU A 15 -17.64 -32.46 -22.48
N GLY A 16 -17.70 -31.43 -21.64
CA GLY A 16 -18.26 -30.13 -22.01
C GLY A 16 -17.44 -29.63 -23.21
N ALA A 17 -18.10 -29.30 -24.32
CA ALA A 17 -17.47 -28.64 -25.44
C ALA A 17 -16.71 -27.41 -24.89
N PRO A 18 -15.47 -27.14 -25.33
CA PRO A 18 -14.73 -25.98 -24.85
C PRO A 18 -15.58 -24.73 -25.15
N SER A 19 -15.85 -23.91 -24.16
CA SER A 19 -16.50 -22.62 -24.35
C SER A 19 -15.63 -21.84 -25.34
N LEU A 20 -16.20 -21.41 -26.46
CA LEU A 20 -15.55 -20.55 -27.44
C LEU A 20 -15.46 -19.11 -26.92
N ASP A 21 -15.49 -18.97 -25.60
CA ASP A 21 -15.54 -17.66 -24.97
C ASP A 21 -14.18 -16.98 -24.97
N THR A 22 -14.20 -15.72 -25.28
CA THR A 22 -13.11 -14.74 -25.29
C THR A 22 -11.95 -15.14 -24.41
N ALA A 23 -10.74 -15.14 -24.99
CA ALA A 23 -9.49 -15.39 -24.27
C ALA A 23 -9.47 -14.54 -22.98
N GLN A 24 -9.85 -15.18 -21.87
CA GLN A 24 -9.55 -14.71 -20.54
C GLN A 24 -8.11 -15.18 -20.30
N ALA A 25 -7.26 -14.28 -19.83
CA ALA A 25 -5.86 -14.63 -19.57
C ALA A 25 -5.81 -15.90 -18.72
N ALA A 26 -4.87 -16.80 -19.03
CA ALA A 26 -4.74 -18.05 -18.31
C ALA A 26 -4.60 -17.81 -16.80
N ALA A 27 -5.31 -18.61 -16.03
CA ALA A 27 -5.16 -18.63 -14.57
C ALA A 27 -3.73 -19.01 -14.18
N GLY A 28 -3.22 -18.43 -13.09
CA GLY A 28 -1.91 -18.77 -12.53
C GLY A 28 -0.72 -18.05 -13.17
N ARG A 29 -0.93 -16.96 -13.92
CA ARG A 29 0.18 -16.12 -14.42
C ARG A 29 0.67 -15.17 -13.33
N ASN A 30 1.98 -15.17 -13.10
CA ASN A 30 2.68 -14.25 -12.19
C ASN A 30 3.61 -13.27 -12.93
N ASP A 31 3.44 -13.13 -14.26
CA ASP A 31 4.26 -12.26 -15.10
C ASP A 31 3.48 -11.01 -15.55
N VAL A 32 4.25 -9.96 -15.78
CA VAL A 32 3.80 -8.66 -16.27
C VAL A 32 4.33 -8.47 -17.69
N PRO A 33 3.52 -7.95 -18.65
CA PRO A 33 3.96 -7.81 -20.02
C PRO A 33 5.09 -6.79 -20.17
N SER A 34 5.77 -6.83 -21.30
CA SER A 34 6.73 -5.80 -21.69
C SER A 34 6.08 -4.42 -21.69
N ALA A 35 6.76 -3.40 -21.19
CA ALA A 35 6.32 -2.01 -21.32
C ALA A 35 6.54 -1.46 -22.75
N VAL A 36 7.21 -2.20 -23.63
CA VAL A 36 7.44 -1.85 -25.03
C VAL A 36 6.34 -2.51 -25.88
N PRO A 37 5.48 -1.75 -26.55
CA PRO A 37 4.42 -2.32 -27.36
C PRO A 37 4.96 -2.93 -28.64
N ALA A 38 4.38 -4.07 -29.06
CA ALA A 38 4.71 -4.75 -30.29
C ALA A 38 4.58 -3.84 -31.52
N ALA A 39 5.41 -4.05 -32.53
CA ALA A 39 5.46 -3.17 -33.72
C ALA A 39 4.40 -3.50 -34.78
N PHE A 40 3.83 -4.70 -34.76
CA PHE A 40 3.00 -5.23 -35.83
C PHE A 40 1.54 -4.77 -35.83
N THR A 41 1.06 -4.09 -34.76
CA THR A 41 -0.36 -3.73 -34.65
C THR A 41 -0.83 -2.79 -35.74
N PRO A 42 -1.98 -3.03 -36.37
CA PRO A 42 -2.58 -2.08 -37.32
C PRO A 42 -2.97 -0.79 -36.63
N GLY A 43 -3.05 0.30 -37.37
CA GLY A 43 -3.48 1.59 -36.86
C GLY A 43 -4.97 1.86 -37.15
N VAL A 44 -5.68 2.46 -36.21
CA VAL A 44 -7.00 3.09 -36.42
C VAL A 44 -6.78 4.57 -36.62
N ASN A 45 -7.21 5.12 -37.79
CA ASN A 45 -6.77 6.47 -38.21
C ASN A 45 -7.56 7.60 -37.55
N ASN A 46 -8.80 7.35 -37.13
CA ASN A 46 -9.69 8.36 -36.51
C ASN A 46 -10.63 7.71 -35.49
N GLY A 47 -11.42 8.51 -34.77
CA GLY A 47 -12.37 8.04 -33.79
C GLY A 47 -11.71 7.38 -32.56
N GLN A 48 -12.38 6.37 -32.04
CA GLN A 48 -11.99 5.67 -30.79
C GLN A 48 -12.15 4.16 -30.95
N VAL A 49 -11.28 3.38 -30.35
CA VAL A 49 -11.45 1.94 -30.15
C VAL A 49 -12.14 1.72 -28.80
N ARG A 50 -13.33 1.13 -28.83
CA ARG A 50 -14.18 0.93 -27.64
C ARG A 50 -14.28 -0.50 -27.17
N ALA A 51 -14.07 -1.46 -28.09
CA ALA A 51 -14.13 -2.88 -27.80
C ALA A 51 -13.08 -3.65 -28.59
N ILE A 52 -12.48 -4.64 -27.96
CA ILE A 52 -11.55 -5.60 -28.56
C ILE A 52 -11.94 -7.00 -28.07
N ALA A 53 -12.02 -7.97 -28.99
CA ALA A 53 -12.18 -9.38 -28.66
C ALA A 53 -11.30 -10.23 -29.54
N GLN A 54 -10.82 -11.36 -29.03
CA GLN A 54 -10.12 -12.38 -29.80
C GLN A 54 -11.07 -13.54 -30.11
N VAL A 55 -11.14 -13.96 -31.37
CA VAL A 55 -11.91 -15.10 -31.85
C VAL A 55 -10.96 -16.02 -32.62
N GLY A 56 -10.48 -17.07 -31.95
CA GLY A 56 -9.39 -17.90 -32.46
C GLY A 56 -8.12 -17.07 -32.65
N SER A 57 -7.51 -17.08 -33.82
CA SER A 57 -6.35 -16.24 -34.19
C SER A 57 -6.74 -14.84 -34.68
N THR A 58 -7.99 -14.46 -34.66
CA THR A 58 -8.50 -13.18 -35.22
C THR A 58 -8.83 -12.21 -34.10
N MET A 59 -8.25 -11.01 -34.14
CA MET A 59 -8.66 -9.87 -33.33
C MET A 59 -9.79 -9.12 -34.00
N VAL A 60 -10.87 -8.86 -33.29
CA VAL A 60 -12.00 -8.05 -33.75
C VAL A 60 -12.08 -6.78 -32.94
N VAL A 61 -12.16 -5.63 -33.60
CA VAL A 61 -12.10 -4.30 -33.01
C VAL A 61 -13.34 -3.50 -33.38
N GLY A 62 -14.05 -3.02 -32.33
CA GLY A 62 -15.22 -2.16 -32.47
C GLY A 62 -14.97 -0.75 -31.97
N GLY A 63 -15.70 0.24 -32.50
CA GLY A 63 -15.57 1.63 -32.01
C GLY A 63 -16.34 2.65 -32.84
N THR A 64 -15.77 3.86 -32.94
CA THR A 64 -16.38 5.02 -33.61
C THR A 64 -15.63 5.43 -34.89
N PHE A 65 -14.64 4.71 -35.30
CA PHE A 65 -13.75 5.00 -36.43
C PHE A 65 -14.38 4.72 -37.80
N SER A 66 -13.75 5.24 -38.85
CA SER A 66 -14.16 5.00 -40.25
C SER A 66 -13.03 4.48 -41.14
N SER A 67 -11.77 4.46 -40.66
CA SER A 67 -10.64 3.97 -41.46
C SER A 67 -9.51 3.43 -40.58
N VAL A 68 -8.74 2.52 -41.16
CA VAL A 68 -7.58 1.86 -40.56
C VAL A 68 -6.41 1.87 -41.53
N SER A 69 -5.20 1.51 -41.04
CA SER A 69 -4.03 1.27 -41.89
C SER A 69 -3.22 0.08 -41.37
N ALA A 70 -2.52 -0.61 -42.24
CA ALA A 70 -1.58 -1.64 -41.85
C ALA A 70 -0.43 -1.04 -41.01
N SER A 71 0.21 -1.85 -40.19
CA SER A 71 1.34 -1.44 -39.40
C SER A 71 2.43 -0.76 -40.28
N GLY A 72 2.92 0.40 -39.82
CA GLY A 72 3.93 1.17 -40.55
C GLY A 72 3.47 1.81 -41.88
N SER A 73 2.24 1.57 -42.30
CA SER A 73 1.69 2.10 -43.58
C SER A 73 0.91 3.39 -43.34
N THR A 74 0.96 4.30 -44.33
CA THR A 74 0.09 5.48 -44.45
C THR A 74 -1.12 5.24 -45.35
N ALA A 75 -1.20 4.08 -46.03
CA ALA A 75 -2.32 3.74 -46.90
C ALA A 75 -3.60 3.56 -46.08
N VAL A 76 -4.65 4.27 -46.48
CA VAL A 76 -5.93 4.29 -45.79
C VAL A 76 -6.82 3.15 -46.34
N ILE A 77 -7.33 2.33 -45.44
CA ILE A 77 -8.29 1.27 -45.68
C ILE A 77 -9.61 1.63 -45.01
N ASN A 78 -10.68 1.75 -45.78
CA ASN A 78 -11.97 2.07 -45.19
C ASN A 78 -12.52 0.89 -44.38
N ARG A 79 -12.85 1.14 -43.11
CA ARG A 79 -13.44 0.17 -42.17
C ARG A 79 -14.39 0.92 -41.24
N THR A 80 -15.66 0.68 -41.37
CA THR A 80 -16.70 1.46 -40.68
C THR A 80 -17.09 0.83 -39.37
N ARG A 81 -16.60 1.36 -38.26
CA ARG A 81 -16.96 1.01 -36.86
C ARG A 81 -16.48 -0.36 -36.39
N VAL A 82 -16.15 -1.27 -37.28
CA VAL A 82 -15.63 -2.59 -36.91
C VAL A 82 -14.67 -3.11 -37.99
N PHE A 83 -13.62 -3.81 -37.61
CA PHE A 83 -12.73 -4.53 -38.52
C PHE A 83 -12.06 -5.68 -37.78
N ALA A 84 -11.35 -6.53 -38.50
CA ALA A 84 -10.62 -7.64 -37.94
C ALA A 84 -9.21 -7.76 -38.52
N PHE A 85 -8.30 -8.37 -37.79
CA PHE A 85 -6.92 -8.62 -38.21
C PHE A 85 -6.37 -9.88 -37.51
N ASP A 86 -5.32 -10.47 -38.06
CA ASP A 86 -4.64 -11.60 -37.45
C ASP A 86 -3.88 -11.22 -36.17
N ALA A 87 -4.09 -11.94 -35.08
CA ALA A 87 -3.57 -11.62 -33.75
C ALA A 87 -2.04 -11.68 -33.65
N GLY A 88 -1.40 -12.50 -34.46
CA GLY A 88 0.06 -12.70 -34.43
C GLY A 88 0.83 -11.79 -35.38
N THR A 89 0.24 -11.42 -36.51
CA THR A 89 0.91 -10.68 -37.60
C THR A 89 0.41 -9.26 -37.78
N GLY A 90 -0.78 -8.93 -37.26
CA GLY A 90 -1.46 -7.65 -37.49
C GLY A 90 -2.03 -7.48 -38.90
N ALA A 91 -2.03 -8.53 -39.74
CA ALA A 91 -2.57 -8.48 -41.11
C ALA A 91 -4.08 -8.23 -41.09
N ILE A 92 -4.51 -7.10 -41.68
CA ILE A 92 -5.93 -6.72 -41.75
C ILE A 92 -6.66 -7.69 -42.66
N SER A 93 -7.75 -8.28 -42.15
CA SER A 93 -8.55 -9.25 -42.89
C SER A 93 -9.55 -8.60 -43.86
N SER A 94 -10.20 -9.42 -44.71
CA SER A 94 -11.27 -9.00 -45.59
C SER A 94 -12.57 -8.64 -44.85
N PHE A 95 -12.69 -8.90 -43.55
CA PHE A 95 -13.87 -8.57 -42.75
C PHE A 95 -14.09 -7.04 -42.69
N ALA A 96 -15.10 -6.59 -43.41
CA ALA A 96 -15.38 -5.17 -43.65
C ALA A 96 -16.90 -4.88 -43.69
N PRO A 97 -17.68 -5.20 -42.64
CA PRO A 97 -19.10 -4.84 -42.63
C PRO A 97 -19.27 -3.33 -42.53
N ASN A 98 -20.29 -2.81 -43.25
CA ASN A 98 -20.67 -1.40 -43.13
C ASN A 98 -21.71 -1.24 -42.02
N VAL A 99 -21.30 -0.65 -40.88
CA VAL A 99 -22.13 -0.46 -39.69
C VAL A 99 -22.48 1.02 -39.55
N ASN A 100 -23.77 1.37 -39.50
CA ASN A 100 -24.25 2.75 -39.56
C ASN A 100 -24.25 3.52 -38.23
N GLY A 101 -23.78 2.91 -37.14
CA GLY A 101 -23.65 3.54 -35.80
C GLY A 101 -22.50 2.93 -35.00
N ASN A 102 -22.25 3.45 -33.82
CA ASN A 102 -21.10 3.00 -33.02
C ASN A 102 -21.22 1.53 -32.60
N VAL A 103 -20.08 0.84 -32.56
CA VAL A 103 -19.93 -0.48 -31.96
C VAL A 103 -19.30 -0.31 -30.59
N GLU A 104 -20.07 -0.60 -29.55
CA GLU A 104 -19.65 -0.43 -28.15
C GLU A 104 -19.10 -1.75 -27.54
N THR A 105 -19.50 -2.90 -28.12
CA THR A 105 -19.06 -4.22 -27.64
C THR A 105 -18.91 -5.20 -28.81
N VAL A 106 -17.93 -6.10 -28.68
CA VAL A 106 -17.70 -7.25 -29.55
C VAL A 106 -17.51 -8.50 -28.68
N ALA A 107 -18.02 -9.64 -29.13
CA ALA A 107 -17.88 -10.92 -28.44
C ALA A 107 -17.84 -12.09 -29.43
N ALA A 108 -17.15 -13.19 -29.09
CA ALA A 108 -17.17 -14.39 -29.90
C ALA A 108 -18.60 -14.88 -30.13
N GLY A 109 -18.88 -15.33 -31.35
CA GLY A 109 -20.19 -15.92 -31.69
C GLY A 109 -20.30 -17.38 -31.24
N PRO A 110 -21.49 -17.99 -31.37
CA PRO A 110 -21.74 -19.34 -30.87
C PRO A 110 -21.08 -20.43 -31.72
N THR A 111 -20.59 -20.10 -32.90
CA THR A 111 -19.85 -20.99 -33.78
C THR A 111 -18.53 -20.35 -34.20
N ALA A 112 -17.49 -21.20 -34.43
CA ALA A 112 -16.19 -20.72 -34.88
C ALA A 112 -16.32 -19.83 -36.13
N GLY A 113 -15.54 -18.74 -36.21
CA GLY A 113 -15.57 -17.79 -37.30
C GLY A 113 -16.77 -16.83 -37.30
N THR A 114 -17.52 -16.75 -36.20
CA THR A 114 -18.57 -15.76 -36.03
C THR A 114 -18.31 -14.80 -34.87
N VAL A 115 -18.87 -13.59 -34.93
CA VAL A 115 -18.69 -12.54 -33.92
C VAL A 115 -19.99 -11.77 -33.70
N TYR A 116 -20.35 -11.53 -32.44
CA TYR A 116 -21.38 -10.56 -32.08
C TYR A 116 -20.85 -9.15 -32.10
N ILE A 117 -21.63 -8.21 -32.56
CA ILE A 117 -21.44 -6.78 -32.38
C ILE A 117 -22.68 -6.18 -31.71
N GLY A 118 -22.45 -5.28 -30.73
CA GLY A 118 -23.52 -4.52 -30.10
C GLY A 118 -23.17 -3.03 -30.02
N GLY A 119 -24.21 -2.16 -29.99
CA GLY A 119 -23.94 -0.73 -29.95
C GLY A 119 -25.16 0.16 -30.19
N SER A 120 -24.93 1.30 -30.85
CA SER A 120 -25.96 2.27 -31.17
C SER A 120 -26.44 2.19 -32.62
N PHE A 121 -25.93 1.28 -33.45
CA PHE A 121 -26.27 1.10 -34.84
C PHE A 121 -27.67 0.54 -35.02
N THR A 122 -28.22 0.73 -36.22
CA THR A 122 -29.54 0.22 -36.61
C THR A 122 -29.53 -0.66 -37.88
N SER A 123 -28.39 -0.66 -38.61
CA SER A 123 -28.20 -1.52 -39.78
C SER A 123 -26.76 -1.93 -39.96
N VAL A 124 -26.56 -3.10 -40.60
CA VAL A 124 -25.27 -3.63 -41.04
C VAL A 124 -25.40 -4.01 -42.50
N ASN A 125 -24.52 -3.56 -43.37
CA ASN A 125 -24.54 -3.75 -44.84
C ASN A 125 -25.91 -3.37 -45.48
N GLY A 126 -26.58 -2.34 -44.94
CA GLY A 126 -27.90 -1.91 -45.38
C GLY A 126 -29.07 -2.75 -44.81
N VAL A 127 -28.79 -3.88 -44.17
CA VAL A 127 -29.81 -4.76 -43.56
C VAL A 127 -30.13 -4.29 -42.15
N LYS A 128 -31.41 -4.25 -41.79
CA LYS A 128 -31.87 -3.86 -40.43
C LYS A 128 -31.29 -4.79 -39.35
N ALA A 129 -30.61 -4.20 -38.40
CA ALA A 129 -29.98 -4.89 -37.27
C ALA A 129 -29.99 -3.96 -36.04
N PRO A 130 -31.13 -3.82 -35.33
CA PRO A 130 -31.28 -2.82 -34.28
C PRO A 130 -30.48 -3.16 -33.06
N ARG A 131 -29.29 -2.53 -32.91
CA ARG A 131 -28.39 -2.55 -31.79
C ARG A 131 -27.57 -3.82 -31.58
N ILE A 132 -27.86 -4.93 -32.25
CA ILE A 132 -27.14 -6.20 -32.12
C ILE A 132 -27.12 -6.96 -33.46
N ALA A 133 -26.03 -7.61 -33.80
CA ALA A 133 -25.90 -8.50 -34.96
C ALA A 133 -24.89 -9.61 -34.66
N LEU A 134 -25.08 -10.77 -35.30
CA LEU A 134 -24.10 -11.85 -35.41
C LEU A 134 -23.54 -11.84 -36.83
N LEU A 135 -22.21 -11.76 -36.98
CA LEU A 135 -21.53 -11.62 -38.26
C LEU A 135 -20.58 -12.78 -38.52
N SER A 136 -20.44 -13.19 -39.79
CA SER A 136 -19.39 -14.10 -40.23
C SER A 136 -18.06 -13.34 -40.43
N LEU A 137 -16.99 -13.80 -39.82
CA LEU A 137 -15.65 -13.22 -39.95
C LEU A 137 -15.05 -13.41 -41.37
N SER A 138 -15.50 -14.39 -42.13
CA SER A 138 -14.97 -14.67 -43.44
C SER A 138 -15.41 -13.60 -44.49
N ASN A 139 -16.57 -12.98 -44.34
CA ASN A 139 -17.13 -12.07 -45.34
C ASN A 139 -17.85 -10.82 -44.79
N GLY A 140 -17.97 -10.69 -43.44
CA GLY A 140 -18.63 -9.56 -42.82
C GLY A 140 -20.14 -9.53 -42.93
N GLN A 141 -20.77 -10.59 -43.46
CA GLN A 141 -22.22 -10.66 -43.61
C GLN A 141 -22.91 -11.12 -42.33
N ALA A 142 -24.14 -10.65 -42.13
CA ALA A 142 -24.99 -11.11 -41.05
C ALA A 142 -25.31 -12.61 -41.17
N VAL A 143 -25.20 -13.35 -40.07
CA VAL A 143 -25.59 -14.75 -39.98
C VAL A 143 -27.13 -14.81 -40.03
N THR A 144 -27.66 -15.46 -41.05
CA THR A 144 -29.09 -15.41 -41.38
C THR A 144 -30.01 -16.11 -40.38
N THR A 145 -29.47 -17.02 -39.59
CA THR A 145 -30.21 -17.68 -38.48
C THR A 145 -30.46 -16.74 -37.32
N PHE A 146 -29.56 -15.79 -37.07
CA PHE A 146 -29.69 -14.81 -35.98
C PHE A 146 -30.60 -13.65 -36.40
N LYS A 147 -31.83 -13.67 -35.88
CA LYS A 147 -32.91 -12.74 -36.30
C LYS A 147 -33.41 -11.90 -35.14
N PRO A 148 -32.74 -10.80 -34.76
CA PRO A 148 -33.15 -9.98 -33.61
C PRO A 148 -34.48 -9.22 -33.83
N GLY A 149 -35.10 -9.29 -35.02
CA GLY A 149 -36.40 -8.66 -35.32
C GLY A 149 -36.41 -7.15 -35.11
N ALA A 150 -37.26 -6.66 -34.19
CA ALA A 150 -37.27 -5.26 -33.77
C ALA A 150 -36.06 -4.87 -32.89
N GLY A 151 -35.31 -5.85 -32.39
CA GLY A 151 -34.12 -5.67 -31.57
C GLY A 151 -34.32 -4.90 -30.26
N PHE A 152 -33.25 -4.24 -29.81
CA PHE A 152 -33.28 -3.40 -28.63
C PHE A 152 -33.69 -1.95 -28.95
N ASN A 153 -34.46 -1.33 -28.06
CA ASN A 153 -34.89 0.07 -28.22
C ASN A 153 -33.86 1.09 -27.60
N GLY A 154 -32.78 0.61 -27.02
CA GLY A 154 -31.68 1.41 -26.48
C GLY A 154 -30.31 0.82 -26.83
N ILE A 155 -29.24 1.48 -26.41
CA ILE A 155 -27.85 1.09 -26.72
C ILE A 155 -27.52 -0.24 -26.04
N VAL A 156 -26.90 -1.16 -26.79
CA VAL A 156 -26.24 -2.36 -26.22
C VAL A 156 -24.81 -1.99 -25.87
N GLN A 157 -24.49 -2.07 -24.58
CA GLN A 157 -23.18 -1.68 -24.02
C GLN A 157 -22.25 -2.88 -23.85
N ARG A 158 -22.79 -4.06 -23.51
CA ARG A 158 -22.02 -5.26 -23.24
C ARG A 158 -22.73 -6.51 -23.74
N ILE A 159 -21.94 -7.44 -24.25
CA ILE A 159 -22.37 -8.79 -24.66
C ILE A 159 -21.42 -9.81 -24.08
N ARG A 160 -21.95 -10.94 -23.55
CA ARG A 160 -21.21 -12.13 -23.12
C ARG A 160 -22.01 -13.39 -23.46
N THR A 161 -21.33 -14.47 -23.77
CA THR A 161 -21.92 -15.81 -23.85
C THR A 161 -21.52 -16.63 -22.64
N SER A 162 -22.43 -17.31 -22.01
CA SER A 162 -22.17 -18.24 -20.90
C SER A 162 -23.33 -19.22 -20.75
N GLY A 163 -23.04 -20.46 -20.38
CA GLY A 163 -24.08 -21.48 -20.11
C GLY A 163 -25.10 -21.69 -21.25
N GLY A 164 -24.66 -21.54 -22.51
CA GLY A 164 -25.53 -21.69 -23.68
C GLY A 164 -26.49 -20.50 -23.91
N ARG A 165 -26.27 -19.34 -23.27
CA ARG A 165 -27.07 -18.12 -23.39
C ARG A 165 -26.24 -16.95 -23.88
N LEU A 166 -26.89 -16.00 -24.54
CA LEU A 166 -26.31 -14.71 -24.88
C LEU A 166 -26.84 -13.65 -23.92
N PHE A 167 -25.96 -13.19 -23.02
CA PHE A 167 -26.25 -12.11 -22.06
C PHE A 167 -26.01 -10.76 -22.73
N VAL A 168 -26.94 -9.83 -22.55
CA VAL A 168 -26.87 -8.49 -23.11
C VAL A 168 -27.20 -7.45 -22.05
N GLY A 169 -26.30 -6.46 -21.90
CA GLY A 169 -26.48 -5.32 -21.01
C GLY A 169 -26.51 -4.01 -21.78
N GLY A 170 -27.25 -3.02 -21.29
CA GLY A 170 -27.35 -1.72 -21.96
C GLY A 170 -28.37 -0.77 -21.39
N SER A 171 -28.57 0.35 -22.06
CA SER A 171 -29.54 1.40 -21.68
C SER A 171 -30.91 1.23 -22.38
N PHE A 172 -31.33 0.02 -22.62
CA PHE A 172 -32.60 -0.33 -23.21
C PHE A 172 -33.69 -0.63 -22.18
N THR A 173 -34.95 -0.55 -22.57
CA THR A 173 -36.12 -0.88 -21.73
C THR A 173 -36.92 -2.05 -22.28
N LYS A 174 -36.62 -2.50 -23.49
CA LYS A 174 -37.27 -3.67 -24.12
C LYS A 174 -36.40 -4.28 -25.23
N TYR A 175 -36.60 -5.58 -25.44
CA TYR A 175 -36.13 -6.33 -26.58
C TYR A 175 -37.36 -6.86 -27.35
N GLN A 176 -37.47 -6.52 -28.64
CA GLN A 176 -38.69 -6.77 -29.40
C GLN A 176 -39.94 -6.24 -28.65
N SER A 177 -40.90 -7.10 -28.28
CA SER A 177 -42.08 -6.77 -27.47
C SER A 177 -41.91 -7.03 -25.99
N PHE A 178 -40.80 -7.70 -25.57
CA PHE A 178 -40.58 -8.11 -24.19
C PHE A 178 -39.97 -6.95 -23.36
N LYS A 179 -40.47 -6.80 -22.14
CA LYS A 179 -39.90 -5.84 -21.20
C LYS A 179 -38.55 -6.36 -20.65
N HIS A 180 -37.51 -5.62 -20.87
CA HIS A 180 -36.16 -5.84 -20.34
C HIS A 180 -35.53 -4.47 -20.08
N VAL A 181 -35.35 -4.13 -18.82
CA VAL A 181 -34.70 -2.87 -18.45
C VAL A 181 -33.26 -3.15 -17.98
N GLY A 182 -32.31 -2.82 -18.84
CA GLY A 182 -30.88 -2.92 -18.55
C GLY A 182 -30.24 -4.26 -18.84
N LEU A 183 -30.92 -5.38 -18.63
CA LEU A 183 -30.39 -6.74 -18.84
C LEU A 183 -31.39 -7.60 -19.61
N ALA A 184 -30.86 -8.47 -20.46
CA ALA A 184 -31.64 -9.49 -21.21
C ALA A 184 -30.79 -10.73 -21.48
N THR A 185 -31.44 -11.87 -21.68
CA THR A 185 -30.85 -13.07 -22.29
C THR A 185 -31.52 -13.42 -23.59
N LEU A 186 -30.74 -13.93 -24.54
CA LEU A 186 -31.20 -14.37 -25.83
C LEU A 186 -30.66 -15.78 -26.14
N ASP A 187 -31.36 -16.50 -26.99
CA ASP A 187 -30.78 -17.67 -27.64
C ASP A 187 -29.61 -17.25 -28.55
N PRO A 188 -28.42 -17.83 -28.35
CA PRO A 188 -27.20 -17.36 -29.03
C PRO A 188 -27.22 -17.62 -30.55
N ALA A 189 -27.89 -18.63 -31.04
CA ALA A 189 -27.92 -18.98 -32.47
C ALA A 189 -29.00 -18.25 -33.27
N THR A 190 -30.13 -17.98 -32.64
CA THR A 190 -31.32 -17.44 -33.32
C THR A 190 -31.63 -15.98 -32.95
N GLY A 191 -31.18 -15.52 -31.80
CA GLY A 191 -31.54 -14.19 -31.26
C GLY A 191 -32.95 -14.13 -30.69
N ASN A 192 -33.62 -15.28 -30.49
CA ASN A 192 -34.91 -15.31 -29.83
C ASN A 192 -34.77 -14.88 -28.34
N ASN A 193 -35.85 -14.25 -27.83
CA ASN A 193 -35.91 -13.90 -26.43
C ASN A 193 -35.80 -15.14 -25.52
N ASP A 194 -34.91 -15.11 -24.53
CA ASP A 194 -34.79 -16.10 -23.47
C ASP A 194 -35.27 -15.46 -22.16
N PRO A 195 -36.32 -16.02 -21.51
CA PRO A 195 -36.88 -15.43 -20.27
C PRO A 195 -36.00 -15.60 -19.02
N TYR A 196 -34.85 -16.23 -19.15
CA TYR A 196 -33.94 -16.54 -18.01
C TYR A 196 -33.56 -15.27 -17.20
N MET A 197 -33.22 -14.15 -17.87
CA MET A 197 -32.92 -12.89 -17.26
C MET A 197 -34.18 -12.02 -17.11
N ASN A 198 -34.85 -12.16 -15.97
CA ASN A 198 -36.04 -11.36 -15.64
C ASN A 198 -35.75 -10.35 -14.51
N LEU A 199 -34.57 -9.75 -14.52
CA LEU A 199 -34.16 -8.72 -13.58
C LEU A 199 -34.24 -7.36 -14.28
N ASN A 200 -35.20 -6.53 -13.88
CA ASN A 200 -35.35 -5.18 -14.40
C ASN A 200 -34.69 -4.15 -13.46
N MET A 201 -33.91 -3.26 -14.03
CA MET A 201 -33.29 -2.14 -13.30
C MET A 201 -34.26 -0.98 -13.16
N ALA A 202 -34.21 -0.24 -12.05
CA ALA A 202 -34.99 0.97 -11.85
C ALA A 202 -34.22 2.04 -11.05
N GLY A 203 -34.72 3.27 -11.14
CA GLY A 203 -34.09 4.43 -10.55
C GLY A 203 -32.84 4.89 -11.30
N ARG A 204 -32.44 6.14 -11.10
CA ARG A 204 -31.20 6.71 -11.59
C ARG A 204 -30.39 7.18 -10.39
N HIS A 205 -29.09 6.95 -10.41
CA HIS A 205 -28.23 7.41 -9.34
C HIS A 205 -27.82 8.87 -9.55
N ASN A 206 -27.21 9.18 -10.70
CA ASN A 206 -26.83 10.55 -11.01
C ASN A 206 -27.97 11.21 -11.81
N ASP A 207 -28.55 12.25 -11.23
CA ASP A 207 -29.49 13.14 -11.91
C ASP A 207 -28.84 14.51 -12.05
N THR A 208 -28.24 14.70 -13.22
CA THR A 208 -27.37 15.87 -13.44
C THR A 208 -28.19 17.09 -13.80
N GLY A 209 -29.32 17.40 -13.44
CA GLY A 209 -30.02 18.67 -13.70
C GLY A 209 -29.59 19.52 -14.92
N SER A 210 -28.54 19.12 -15.63
CA SER A 210 -27.88 19.80 -16.73
C SER A 210 -28.29 19.28 -18.12
N GLY A 211 -29.37 18.49 -18.21
CA GLY A 211 -29.90 17.96 -19.48
C GLY A 211 -29.21 16.70 -20.00
N ARG A 212 -28.14 16.24 -19.40
CA ARG A 212 -27.52 14.94 -19.66
C ARG A 212 -28.13 13.89 -18.73
N VAL A 213 -29.32 13.45 -19.06
CA VAL A 213 -29.97 12.37 -18.33
C VAL A 213 -29.56 11.05 -18.94
N GLU A 214 -28.58 10.37 -18.33
CA GLU A 214 -28.31 8.97 -18.66
C GLU A 214 -29.52 8.10 -18.33
N LYS A 215 -29.77 7.18 -19.23
CA LYS A 215 -30.87 6.25 -19.06
C LYS A 215 -30.54 5.23 -18.01
N THR A 216 -31.53 4.82 -17.22
CA THR A 216 -31.40 3.63 -16.37
C THR A 216 -30.98 2.43 -17.18
N GLY A 217 -29.99 1.66 -16.70
CA GLY A 217 -29.54 0.45 -17.32
C GLY A 217 -28.16 0.00 -16.92
N ALA A 218 -27.71 -1.11 -17.49
CA ALA A 218 -26.36 -1.62 -17.32
C ALA A 218 -25.38 -0.88 -18.23
N LEU A 219 -24.27 -0.41 -17.66
CA LEU A 219 -23.15 0.13 -18.41
C LEU A 219 -22.15 -0.95 -18.79
N ASP A 220 -21.88 -1.86 -17.88
CA ASP A 220 -21.03 -3.02 -18.07
C ASP A 220 -21.46 -4.18 -17.16
N PHE A 221 -21.09 -5.39 -17.52
CA PHE A 221 -21.17 -6.57 -16.66
C PHE A 221 -20.10 -7.59 -17.06
N ASP A 222 -19.78 -8.46 -16.14
CA ASP A 222 -18.94 -9.62 -16.40
C ASP A 222 -19.48 -10.84 -15.68
N ILE A 223 -19.11 -12.03 -16.17
CA ILE A 223 -19.54 -13.32 -15.64
C ILE A 223 -18.31 -14.06 -15.15
N SER A 224 -18.38 -14.65 -13.95
CA SER A 224 -17.29 -15.46 -13.37
C SER A 224 -16.92 -16.63 -14.28
N GLY A 225 -15.66 -17.07 -14.24
CA GLY A 225 -15.14 -18.13 -15.11
C GLY A 225 -15.91 -19.45 -15.04
N ASP A 226 -16.52 -19.75 -13.89
CA ASP A 226 -17.40 -20.93 -13.69
C ASP A 226 -18.84 -20.72 -14.17
N GLY A 227 -19.19 -19.49 -14.60
CA GLY A 227 -20.51 -19.13 -15.09
C GLY A 227 -21.58 -18.99 -14.01
N SER A 228 -21.22 -19.04 -12.73
CA SER A 228 -22.17 -19.05 -11.61
C SER A 228 -22.60 -17.67 -11.11
N GLN A 229 -21.78 -16.64 -11.35
CA GLN A 229 -22.00 -15.28 -10.86
C GLN A 229 -21.88 -14.26 -11.99
N MET A 230 -22.67 -13.17 -11.88
CA MET A 230 -22.54 -11.98 -12.73
C MET A 230 -22.39 -10.76 -11.84
N ALA A 231 -21.35 -9.96 -12.05
CA ALA A 231 -21.24 -8.61 -11.49
C ALA A 231 -21.74 -7.63 -12.55
N VAL A 232 -22.71 -6.79 -12.21
CA VAL A 232 -23.28 -5.79 -13.12
C VAL A 232 -23.21 -4.40 -12.49
N ILE A 233 -22.79 -3.43 -13.31
CA ILE A 233 -22.70 -2.02 -12.95
C ILE A 233 -23.46 -1.13 -13.91
N GLY A 234 -23.92 0.02 -13.44
CA GLY A 234 -24.62 0.97 -14.28
C GLY A 234 -25.37 2.07 -13.54
N ASN A 235 -26.20 2.80 -14.24
CA ASN A 235 -27.02 3.86 -13.67
C ASN A 235 -28.36 3.29 -13.19
N PHE A 236 -28.39 2.78 -11.97
CA PHE A 236 -29.59 2.22 -11.33
C PHE A 236 -29.52 2.35 -9.81
N ARG A 237 -30.66 2.27 -9.12
CA ARG A 237 -30.81 2.18 -7.66
C ARG A 237 -31.39 0.84 -7.20
N THR A 238 -32.04 0.11 -8.13
CA THR A 238 -32.61 -1.22 -7.84
C THR A 238 -32.37 -2.16 -9.00
N VAL A 239 -32.24 -3.46 -8.69
CA VAL A 239 -32.23 -4.57 -9.66
C VAL A 239 -33.25 -5.60 -9.18
N GLY A 240 -34.26 -5.88 -10.01
CA GLY A 240 -35.42 -6.64 -9.56
C GLY A 240 -36.14 -5.92 -8.42
N THR A 241 -36.30 -6.59 -7.27
CA THR A 241 -36.86 -6.03 -6.02
C THR A 241 -35.80 -5.49 -5.05
N GLU A 242 -34.50 -5.75 -5.33
CA GLU A 242 -33.42 -5.45 -4.41
C GLU A 242 -32.88 -4.04 -4.59
N ALA A 243 -32.69 -3.31 -3.49
CA ALA A 243 -31.98 -2.04 -3.48
C ALA A 243 -30.48 -2.27 -3.70
N ARG A 244 -29.98 -1.84 -4.85
CA ARG A 244 -28.59 -1.98 -5.31
C ARG A 244 -28.20 -0.73 -6.08
N THR A 245 -27.36 0.09 -5.51
CA THR A 245 -26.93 1.35 -6.15
C THR A 245 -25.68 1.12 -6.98
N GLN A 246 -25.82 1.25 -8.30
CA GLN A 246 -24.77 1.18 -9.32
C GLN A 246 -23.98 -0.14 -9.42
N LEU A 247 -24.03 -1.05 -8.44
CA LEU A 247 -23.40 -2.37 -8.45
C LEU A 247 -24.36 -3.42 -7.88
N ALA A 248 -24.51 -4.53 -8.60
CA ALA A 248 -25.21 -5.72 -8.10
C ALA A 248 -24.44 -6.99 -8.44
N LEU A 249 -24.45 -7.95 -7.54
CA LEU A 249 -23.99 -9.31 -7.79
C LEU A 249 -25.20 -10.21 -7.97
N VAL A 250 -25.19 -11.01 -9.03
CA VAL A 250 -26.33 -11.84 -9.50
C VAL A 250 -25.86 -13.29 -9.56
N SER A 251 -26.56 -14.19 -8.89
CA SER A 251 -26.38 -15.63 -9.04
C SER A 251 -27.05 -16.13 -10.33
N LEU A 252 -26.29 -16.85 -11.13
CA LEU A 252 -26.72 -17.45 -12.39
C LEU A 252 -27.08 -18.94 -12.15
N GLY A 253 -28.32 -19.19 -11.73
CA GLY A 253 -28.82 -20.54 -11.48
C GLY A 253 -29.15 -21.31 -12.78
N ALA A 254 -29.51 -22.58 -12.66
CA ALA A 254 -29.80 -23.42 -13.82
C ALA A 254 -31.00 -22.91 -14.67
N THR A 255 -32.01 -22.35 -14.02
CA THR A 255 -33.27 -21.94 -14.68
C THR A 255 -33.55 -20.45 -14.69
N SER A 256 -32.93 -19.69 -13.81
CA SER A 256 -33.16 -18.25 -13.66
C SER A 256 -31.96 -17.56 -12.97
N ALA A 257 -31.82 -16.27 -13.24
CA ALA A 257 -30.91 -15.37 -12.57
C ALA A 257 -31.58 -14.71 -11.36
N THR A 258 -30.88 -14.57 -10.25
CA THR A 258 -31.39 -13.93 -9.00
C THR A 258 -30.35 -12.98 -8.42
N VAL A 259 -30.77 -11.82 -7.92
CA VAL A 259 -29.88 -10.90 -7.22
C VAL A 259 -29.44 -11.53 -5.89
N ARG A 260 -28.16 -11.50 -5.59
CA ARG A 260 -27.64 -11.92 -4.29
C ARG A 260 -28.09 -10.95 -3.20
N THR A 261 -28.92 -11.42 -2.27
CA THR A 261 -29.44 -10.61 -1.16
C THR A 261 -28.41 -10.39 -0.08
N ASP A 262 -27.45 -11.31 0.04
CA ASP A 262 -26.34 -11.29 1.00
C ASP A 262 -25.12 -10.46 0.55
N PHE A 263 -25.13 -9.92 -0.67
CA PHE A 263 -24.08 -9.03 -1.16
C PHE A 263 -24.63 -7.62 -1.40
N LYS A 264 -24.25 -6.66 -0.57
CA LYS A 264 -24.60 -5.24 -0.73
C LYS A 264 -23.44 -4.35 -0.30
N THR A 265 -23.12 -3.35 -1.12
CA THR A 265 -22.25 -2.24 -0.76
C THR A 265 -23.02 -0.92 -0.87
N ASN A 266 -22.72 0.03 0.03
CA ASN A 266 -23.23 1.38 -0.01
C ASN A 266 -22.16 2.37 -0.53
N ASP A 267 -20.96 1.93 -0.85
CA ASP A 267 -19.81 2.77 -1.24
C ASP A 267 -20.01 3.50 -2.58
N TYR A 268 -20.97 3.04 -3.42
CA TYR A 268 -21.36 3.73 -4.66
C TYR A 268 -22.61 4.61 -4.49
N GLU A 269 -23.16 4.78 -3.30
CA GLU A 269 -24.28 5.70 -3.03
C GLU A 269 -23.88 7.18 -3.03
N PRO A 270 -22.68 7.57 -2.51
CA PRO A 270 -22.25 8.96 -2.58
C PRO A 270 -22.11 9.43 -4.03
N LEU A 271 -22.51 10.67 -4.29
CA LEU A 271 -22.39 11.29 -5.60
C LEU A 271 -20.95 11.76 -5.82
N CYS A 272 -20.30 11.24 -6.83
CA CYS A 272 -19.10 11.81 -7.41
C CYS A 272 -19.53 12.94 -8.35
N TYR A 273 -18.86 14.05 -8.42
CA TYR A 273 -19.10 15.24 -9.26
C TYR A 273 -20.25 15.08 -10.31
N ASN A 274 -21.46 14.90 -9.82
CA ASN A 274 -22.64 14.49 -10.58
C ASN A 274 -23.09 15.51 -11.63
N SER A 275 -22.66 16.76 -11.54
CA SER A 275 -22.93 17.77 -12.57
C SER A 275 -22.20 17.49 -13.89
N ALA A 276 -21.11 16.72 -13.87
CA ALA A 276 -20.31 16.37 -15.06
C ALA A 276 -20.52 14.94 -15.55
N PHE A 277 -20.86 14.01 -14.63
CA PHE A 277 -20.93 12.59 -14.91
C PHE A 277 -22.30 12.00 -14.60
N ASP A 278 -22.84 11.30 -15.56
CA ASP A 278 -24.13 10.64 -15.55
C ASP A 278 -24.18 9.35 -14.72
N THR A 279 -23.05 8.70 -14.55
CA THR A 279 -22.84 7.57 -13.65
C THR A 279 -21.38 7.53 -13.17
N THR A 280 -21.16 7.03 -11.97
CA THR A 280 -19.81 6.91 -11.37
C THR A 280 -19.03 5.74 -11.96
N VAL A 281 -19.66 4.57 -12.09
CA VAL A 281 -19.00 3.32 -12.51
C VAL A 281 -18.69 3.30 -14.01
N ARG A 282 -17.63 2.57 -14.43
CA ARG A 282 -17.17 2.49 -15.83
C ARG A 282 -16.99 1.07 -16.35
N LYS A 283 -16.26 0.20 -15.67
CA LYS A 283 -16.00 -1.20 -16.04
C LYS A 283 -16.07 -2.11 -14.84
N VAL A 284 -16.46 -3.36 -15.08
CA VAL A 284 -16.38 -4.45 -14.08
C VAL A 284 -15.78 -5.68 -14.75
N MET A 285 -14.92 -6.41 -14.03
CA MET A 285 -14.32 -7.65 -14.50
C MET A 285 -13.95 -8.56 -13.34
N PHE A 286 -14.30 -9.84 -13.44
CA PHE A 286 -13.84 -10.87 -12.53
C PHE A 286 -12.37 -11.22 -12.78
N ALA A 287 -11.71 -11.64 -11.72
CA ALA A 287 -10.47 -12.39 -11.86
C ALA A 287 -10.73 -13.74 -12.56
N PRO A 288 -9.73 -14.34 -13.23
CA PRO A 288 -9.85 -15.66 -13.84
C PRO A 288 -10.35 -16.73 -12.87
N SER A 289 -9.94 -16.67 -11.60
CA SER A 289 -10.39 -17.54 -10.51
C SER A 289 -11.87 -17.37 -10.15
N GLY A 290 -12.51 -16.26 -10.53
CA GLY A 290 -13.87 -15.90 -10.14
C GLY A 290 -14.06 -15.55 -8.66
N SER A 291 -13.00 -15.64 -7.85
CA SER A 291 -13.08 -15.40 -6.40
C SER A 291 -13.20 -13.93 -6.01
N TRP A 292 -12.86 -13.01 -6.90
CA TRP A 292 -12.96 -11.56 -6.73
C TRP A 292 -13.18 -10.85 -8.07
N PHE A 293 -13.56 -9.59 -8.00
CA PHE A 293 -13.74 -8.74 -9.18
C PHE A 293 -13.32 -7.30 -8.88
N VAL A 294 -13.09 -6.53 -9.95
CA VAL A 294 -12.72 -5.12 -9.87
C VAL A 294 -13.75 -4.26 -10.59
N VAL A 295 -14.04 -3.10 -10.01
CA VAL A 295 -14.86 -2.04 -10.62
C VAL A 295 -13.99 -0.80 -10.80
N THR A 296 -14.04 -0.17 -11.99
CA THR A 296 -13.41 1.14 -12.24
C THR A 296 -14.46 2.24 -12.25
N ALA A 297 -14.05 3.45 -11.85
CA ALA A 297 -14.94 4.59 -11.67
C ALA A 297 -14.37 5.91 -12.24
N THR A 298 -15.26 6.89 -12.33
CA THR A 298 -15.01 8.30 -12.62
C THR A 298 -15.51 9.16 -11.47
N GLY A 299 -15.38 10.46 -11.53
CA GLY A 299 -16.14 11.31 -10.63
C GLY A 299 -15.52 12.60 -10.17
N GLY A 300 -14.28 12.91 -10.57
CA GLY A 300 -13.61 14.17 -10.22
C GLY A 300 -13.38 14.31 -8.71
N GLY A 301 -12.40 13.61 -8.17
CA GLY A 301 -12.04 13.73 -6.77
C GLY A 301 -11.45 12.45 -6.18
N ASN A 302 -11.18 12.50 -4.88
CA ASN A 302 -10.59 11.42 -4.10
C ASN A 302 -11.51 10.92 -2.98
N SER A 303 -12.78 11.32 -2.99
CA SER A 303 -13.75 10.87 -1.99
C SER A 303 -14.41 9.56 -2.41
N SER A 304 -14.64 8.67 -1.44
CA SER A 304 -15.28 7.38 -1.66
C SER A 304 -14.60 6.57 -2.79
N LEU A 305 -15.35 6.02 -3.73
CA LEU A 305 -14.86 5.25 -4.89
C LEU A 305 -14.74 6.08 -6.18
N CYS A 306 -14.76 7.41 -6.08
CA CYS A 306 -14.62 8.29 -7.24
C CYS A 306 -13.21 8.21 -7.83
N ASP A 307 -13.10 8.17 -9.17
CA ASP A 307 -11.82 8.08 -9.92
C ASP A 307 -10.87 7.00 -9.38
N ALA A 308 -11.42 5.83 -9.12
CA ALA A 308 -10.71 4.72 -8.51
C ALA A 308 -10.99 3.39 -9.20
N ALA A 309 -10.09 2.44 -8.97
CA ALA A 309 -10.34 1.01 -9.14
C ALA A 309 -10.52 0.39 -7.74
N SER A 310 -11.51 -0.50 -7.59
CA SER A 310 -11.88 -1.09 -6.31
C SER A 310 -12.10 -2.58 -6.45
N ARG A 311 -11.48 -3.39 -5.58
CA ARG A 311 -11.63 -4.85 -5.57
C ARG A 311 -12.66 -5.26 -4.52
N PHE A 312 -13.54 -6.19 -4.92
CA PHE A 312 -14.51 -6.85 -4.05
C PHE A 312 -14.34 -8.37 -4.10
N GLU A 313 -14.53 -9.03 -2.97
CA GLU A 313 -14.50 -10.49 -2.88
C GLU A 313 -15.87 -11.07 -3.27
N THR A 314 -15.89 -12.00 -4.23
CA THR A 314 -17.13 -12.57 -4.74
C THR A 314 -17.93 -13.30 -3.66
N ASN A 315 -17.26 -13.98 -2.75
CA ASN A 315 -17.89 -14.76 -1.68
C ASN A 315 -18.14 -13.96 -0.40
N ALA A 316 -17.88 -12.66 -0.40
CA ALA A 316 -18.22 -11.80 0.74
C ALA A 316 -19.74 -11.79 0.95
N SER A 317 -20.15 -11.73 2.22
CA SER A 317 -21.55 -11.69 2.64
C SER A 317 -21.76 -10.59 3.68
N GLY A 318 -22.68 -9.68 3.41
CA GLY A 318 -22.99 -8.53 4.27
C GLY A 318 -23.90 -7.51 3.59
N GLN A 319 -24.45 -6.58 4.39
CA GLN A 319 -25.34 -5.51 3.93
C GLN A 319 -24.59 -4.16 3.76
N ASP A 320 -23.32 -4.11 4.14
CA ASP A 320 -22.45 -2.94 3.99
C ASP A 320 -21.01 -3.42 3.73
N LEU A 321 -20.82 -4.03 2.55
CA LEU A 321 -19.53 -4.59 2.15
C LEU A 321 -18.65 -3.48 1.56
N HIS A 322 -17.40 -3.47 1.97
CA HIS A 322 -16.39 -2.53 1.46
C HIS A 322 -15.38 -3.26 0.56
N PRO A 323 -14.74 -2.54 -0.37
CA PRO A 323 -13.68 -3.13 -1.19
C PRO A 323 -12.47 -3.55 -0.33
N THR A 324 -11.82 -4.64 -0.74
CA THR A 324 -10.58 -5.12 -0.12
C THR A 324 -9.46 -4.10 -0.28
N TRP A 325 -9.43 -3.42 -1.42
CA TRP A 325 -8.55 -2.27 -1.65
C TRP A 325 -9.19 -1.28 -2.64
N ILE A 326 -8.71 -0.04 -2.56
CA ILE A 326 -9.06 1.06 -3.46
C ILE A 326 -7.77 1.69 -3.99
N SER A 327 -7.65 1.82 -5.31
CA SER A 327 -6.52 2.48 -5.98
C SER A 327 -7.01 3.72 -6.71
N HIS A 328 -6.73 4.91 -6.16
CA HIS A 328 -7.22 6.18 -6.67
C HIS A 328 -6.31 6.78 -7.75
N ALA A 329 -6.92 7.34 -8.78
CA ALA A 329 -6.27 8.22 -9.76
C ALA A 329 -6.23 9.70 -9.31
N GLY A 330 -7.17 10.09 -8.41
CA GLY A 330 -7.21 11.43 -7.81
C GLY A 330 -7.63 12.54 -8.76
N GLY A 331 -8.78 12.37 -9.42
CA GLY A 331 -9.40 13.36 -10.31
C GLY A 331 -9.45 12.97 -11.79
N ASP A 332 -8.95 11.81 -12.15
CA ASP A 332 -8.90 11.32 -13.54
C ASP A 332 -9.63 9.98 -13.70
N THR A 333 -10.47 9.84 -14.73
CA THR A 333 -11.29 8.66 -14.98
C THR A 333 -10.50 7.43 -15.44
N LEU A 334 -10.86 6.26 -14.90
CA LEU A 334 -10.43 4.93 -15.34
C LEU A 334 -11.51 4.29 -16.23
N TYR A 335 -11.24 4.11 -17.52
CA TYR A 335 -12.21 3.59 -18.49
C TYR A 335 -12.02 2.12 -18.84
N GLY A 336 -10.78 1.68 -19.00
CA GLY A 336 -10.42 0.34 -19.45
C GLY A 336 -9.97 -0.55 -18.29
N LEU A 337 -10.30 -1.83 -18.36
CA LEU A 337 -9.97 -2.82 -17.33
C LEU A 337 -9.64 -4.15 -17.99
N ALA A 338 -8.55 -4.79 -17.54
CA ALA A 338 -8.25 -6.20 -17.76
C ALA A 338 -7.67 -6.79 -16.47
N VAL A 339 -8.05 -8.02 -16.13
CA VAL A 339 -7.69 -8.65 -14.87
C VAL A 339 -7.01 -9.99 -15.13
N THR A 340 -5.87 -10.22 -14.46
CA THR A 340 -5.24 -11.53 -14.30
C THR A 340 -5.28 -11.91 -12.82
N ASP A 341 -4.80 -13.09 -12.44
CA ASP A 341 -4.81 -13.48 -11.01
C ASP A 341 -3.90 -12.59 -10.15
N GLU A 342 -2.79 -12.07 -10.71
CA GLU A 342 -1.76 -11.34 -9.98
C GLU A 342 -1.74 -9.83 -10.26
N ALA A 343 -2.39 -9.38 -11.34
CA ALA A 343 -2.35 -7.98 -11.75
C ALA A 343 -3.68 -7.49 -12.31
N VAL A 344 -3.98 -6.23 -12.05
CA VAL A 344 -5.11 -5.50 -12.62
C VAL A 344 -4.56 -4.40 -13.52
N PHE A 345 -4.86 -4.48 -14.82
CA PHE A 345 -4.45 -3.50 -15.82
C PHE A 345 -5.54 -2.45 -16.01
N LEU A 346 -5.16 -1.21 -15.89
CA LEU A 346 -6.04 -0.05 -15.88
C LEU A 346 -5.72 0.88 -17.05
N GLY A 347 -6.75 1.32 -17.74
CA GLY A 347 -6.64 2.30 -18.82
C GLY A 347 -7.60 3.47 -18.61
N GLY A 348 -7.14 4.68 -18.91
CA GLY A 348 -7.98 5.87 -18.75
C GLY A 348 -7.28 7.12 -19.28
N HIS A 349 -7.58 8.27 -18.68
CA HIS A 349 -6.79 9.47 -18.86
C HIS A 349 -6.04 9.91 -17.60
N GLN A 350 -5.91 8.98 -16.63
CA GLN A 350 -5.19 9.23 -15.39
C GLN A 350 -3.74 9.70 -15.65
N ARG A 351 -3.26 10.56 -14.75
CA ARG A 351 -1.88 11.01 -14.65
C ARG A 351 -1.11 10.18 -13.61
N TRP A 352 -1.77 9.91 -12.52
CA TRP A 352 -1.21 9.22 -11.35
C TRP A 352 -2.07 8.02 -10.96
N MET A 353 -1.49 7.14 -10.17
CA MET A 353 -2.15 6.13 -9.35
C MET A 353 -1.68 6.27 -7.91
N ASN A 354 -2.29 5.53 -6.97
CA ASN A 354 -2.02 5.62 -5.53
C ASN A 354 -2.20 7.07 -5.00
N ASN A 355 -3.16 7.80 -5.55
CA ASN A 355 -3.34 9.24 -5.37
C ASN A 355 -4.59 9.60 -4.54
N GLN A 356 -4.85 8.87 -3.45
CA GLN A 356 -6.02 9.09 -2.59
C GLN A 356 -5.96 10.39 -1.79
N LEU A 357 -4.77 10.98 -1.61
CA LEU A 357 -4.57 12.25 -0.92
C LEU A 357 -4.45 13.44 -1.86
N GLY A 358 -4.52 13.22 -3.18
CA GLY A 358 -4.51 14.25 -4.21
C GLY A 358 -5.91 14.53 -4.77
N ASN A 359 -6.09 15.72 -5.33
CA ASN A 359 -7.32 16.12 -6.02
C ASN A 359 -6.94 16.95 -7.25
N ASP A 360 -7.05 16.36 -8.44
CA ASP A 360 -6.61 16.89 -9.72
C ASP A 360 -5.13 17.36 -9.75
N SER A 361 -4.38 16.90 -8.75
CA SER A 361 -2.96 17.14 -8.53
C SER A 361 -2.37 15.96 -7.76
N PRO A 362 -1.04 15.72 -7.79
CA PRO A 362 -0.46 14.65 -7.01
C PRO A 362 -0.46 15.00 -5.53
N GLY A 363 -1.01 14.11 -4.70
CA GLY A 363 -0.88 14.14 -3.24
C GLY A 363 0.23 13.19 -2.77
N PRO A 364 0.55 13.18 -1.46
CA PRO A 364 1.52 12.24 -0.90
C PRO A 364 1.23 10.80 -1.32
N GLY A 365 2.25 10.09 -1.81
CA GLY A 365 2.13 8.72 -2.29
C GLY A 365 1.73 8.56 -3.75
N ALA A 366 1.34 9.63 -4.44
CA ALA A 366 1.01 9.57 -5.86
C ALA A 366 2.23 9.16 -6.70
N VAL A 367 2.01 8.28 -7.67
CA VAL A 367 3.04 7.85 -8.62
C VAL A 367 2.58 8.09 -10.05
N PRO A 368 3.47 8.56 -10.95
CA PRO A 368 3.11 8.81 -12.34
C PRO A 368 2.78 7.51 -13.07
N ARG A 369 1.56 7.42 -13.60
CA ARG A 369 1.06 6.30 -14.42
C ARG A 369 0.16 6.85 -15.53
N PRO A 370 0.72 7.63 -16.48
CA PRO A 370 -0.09 8.40 -17.42
C PRO A 370 -0.81 7.49 -18.42
N GLY A 371 -2.13 7.43 -18.32
CA GLY A 371 -3.05 6.80 -19.27
C GLY A 371 -3.09 5.26 -19.27
N LEU A 372 -2.09 4.58 -18.70
CA LEU A 372 -2.01 3.12 -18.52
C LEU A 372 -1.31 2.80 -17.21
N ALA A 373 -1.81 1.82 -16.47
CA ALA A 373 -1.24 1.33 -15.24
C ALA A 373 -1.45 -0.17 -15.09
N ALA A 374 -0.60 -0.82 -14.30
CA ALA A 374 -0.90 -2.10 -13.69
C ALA A 374 -0.81 -1.93 -12.17
N VAL A 375 -1.73 -2.53 -11.43
CA VAL A 375 -1.71 -2.59 -9.97
C VAL A 375 -1.73 -4.04 -9.50
N ALA A 376 -1.11 -4.30 -8.37
CA ALA A 376 -1.09 -5.64 -7.77
C ALA A 376 -2.51 -6.07 -7.37
N ALA A 377 -2.84 -7.32 -7.64
CA ALA A 377 -4.16 -7.87 -7.38
C ALA A 377 -4.53 -7.89 -5.89
N ASP A 378 -3.55 -8.10 -5.01
CA ASP A 378 -3.72 -8.22 -3.56
C ASP A 378 -3.85 -6.88 -2.83
N THR A 379 -3.16 -5.83 -3.30
CA THR A 379 -3.07 -4.53 -2.60
C THR A 379 -3.64 -3.34 -3.36
N GLY A 380 -3.84 -3.45 -4.68
CA GLY A 380 -4.18 -2.31 -5.53
C GLY A 380 -3.05 -1.30 -5.70
N LEU A 381 -1.84 -1.57 -5.16
CA LEU A 381 -0.68 -0.70 -5.34
C LEU A 381 -0.09 -0.84 -6.74
N PRO A 382 0.35 0.26 -7.35
CA PRO A 382 0.93 0.24 -8.69
C PRO A 382 2.16 -0.67 -8.78
N LEU A 383 2.20 -1.50 -9.81
CA LEU A 383 3.38 -2.26 -10.22
C LEU A 383 4.40 -1.36 -10.94
N SER A 384 5.61 -1.87 -11.15
CA SER A 384 6.66 -1.18 -11.91
C SER A 384 6.29 -0.97 -13.38
N TRP A 385 5.33 -1.73 -13.92
CA TRP A 385 4.87 -1.61 -15.30
C TRP A 385 4.27 -0.23 -15.58
N ASN A 386 4.96 0.58 -16.37
CA ASN A 386 4.61 1.98 -16.66
C ASN A 386 4.92 2.35 -18.12
N PRO A 387 4.24 1.74 -19.10
CA PRO A 387 4.45 2.09 -20.51
C PRO A 387 4.07 3.54 -20.80
N GLY A 388 3.09 4.07 -20.08
CA GLY A 388 2.53 5.39 -20.27
C GLY A 388 1.86 5.61 -21.64
N ARG A 389 0.98 6.60 -21.70
CA ARG A 389 0.32 7.06 -22.91
C ARG A 389 0.23 8.57 -22.91
N ASN A 390 1.06 9.23 -23.74
CA ASN A 390 1.06 10.68 -23.84
C ASN A 390 1.18 11.10 -25.32
N PRO A 391 0.21 11.85 -25.86
CA PRO A 391 -0.92 12.47 -25.17
C PRO A 391 -1.93 11.44 -24.67
N ARG A 392 -2.56 11.74 -23.51
CA ARG A 392 -3.52 10.83 -22.86
C ARG A 392 -4.88 10.77 -23.57
N GLY A 393 -5.24 11.81 -24.30
CA GLY A 393 -6.55 11.97 -24.93
C GLY A 393 -7.68 11.92 -23.92
N ALA A 394 -8.87 11.46 -24.36
CA ALA A 394 -10.00 11.23 -23.49
C ALA A 394 -9.90 9.85 -22.78
N GLY A 395 -9.15 8.88 -23.35
CA GLY A 395 -8.89 7.67 -22.57
C GLY A 395 -8.50 6.41 -23.37
N ALA A 396 -8.00 5.40 -22.64
CA ALA A 396 -7.94 4.02 -23.07
C ALA A 396 -9.23 3.31 -22.61
N TYR A 397 -10.07 2.91 -23.55
CA TYR A 397 -11.43 2.45 -23.27
C TYR A 397 -11.59 0.94 -23.17
N SER A 398 -10.72 0.18 -23.83
CA SER A 398 -10.79 -1.28 -23.89
C SER A 398 -9.43 -1.87 -23.61
N LEU A 399 -9.35 -2.75 -22.63
CA LEU A 399 -8.22 -3.63 -22.40
C LEU A 399 -8.69 -5.07 -22.54
N LEU A 400 -7.82 -5.93 -23.07
CA LEU A 400 -8.08 -7.36 -23.19
C LEU A 400 -6.81 -8.11 -22.81
N ALA A 401 -6.88 -8.92 -21.77
CA ALA A 401 -5.86 -9.87 -21.42
C ALA A 401 -6.04 -11.14 -22.28
N THR A 402 -4.94 -11.63 -22.84
CA THR A 402 -4.85 -12.89 -23.61
C THR A 402 -3.62 -13.65 -23.11
N ASP A 403 -3.46 -14.91 -23.50
CA ASP A 403 -2.27 -15.69 -23.16
C ASP A 403 -0.96 -15.11 -23.72
N ALA A 404 -1.05 -14.31 -24.76
CA ALA A 404 0.12 -13.70 -25.41
C ALA A 404 0.51 -12.33 -24.83
N GLY A 405 -0.42 -11.63 -24.15
CA GLY A 405 -0.18 -10.27 -23.62
C GLY A 405 -1.46 -9.45 -23.49
N ILE A 406 -1.29 -8.14 -23.29
CA ILE A 406 -2.38 -7.18 -23.06
C ILE A 406 -2.59 -6.32 -24.30
N TRP A 407 -3.81 -6.36 -24.85
CA TRP A 407 -4.28 -5.46 -25.91
C TRP A 407 -4.91 -4.21 -25.32
N VAL A 408 -4.67 -3.06 -25.95
CA VAL A 408 -5.18 -1.76 -25.54
C VAL A 408 -5.84 -1.05 -26.69
N GLY A 409 -7.09 -0.65 -26.51
CA GLY A 409 -7.86 0.21 -27.42
C GLY A 409 -8.06 1.59 -26.81
N SER A 410 -7.77 2.65 -27.60
CA SER A 410 -7.76 4.03 -27.12
C SER A 410 -8.24 5.03 -28.16
N ASP A 411 -8.01 6.31 -27.94
CA ASP A 411 -8.32 7.43 -28.85
C ASP A 411 -7.10 8.19 -29.34
N THR A 412 -5.88 7.84 -28.88
CA THR A 412 -4.64 8.54 -29.23
C THR A 412 -3.66 7.67 -30.00
N PRO A 413 -2.78 8.29 -30.82
CA PRO A 413 -1.87 7.52 -31.69
C PRO A 413 -0.56 7.08 -31.05
N TRP A 414 -0.27 7.45 -29.77
CA TRP A 414 1.04 7.25 -29.18
C TRP A 414 1.00 6.47 -27.88
N ILE A 415 2.00 5.64 -27.69
CA ILE A 415 2.39 5.01 -26.42
C ILE A 415 3.73 5.60 -25.98
N GLY A 416 3.97 5.66 -24.67
CA GLY A 416 5.07 6.40 -24.09
C GLY A 416 4.86 7.91 -24.29
N ASN A 417 5.92 8.70 -24.09
CA ASN A 417 5.89 10.12 -24.43
C ASN A 417 6.25 10.33 -25.92
N HIS A 418 5.29 10.11 -26.82
CA HIS A 418 5.47 10.13 -28.27
C HIS A 418 6.53 9.13 -28.79
N LYS A 419 6.87 8.11 -28.00
CA LYS A 419 7.96 7.18 -28.32
C LYS A 419 7.54 6.13 -29.33
N TYR A 420 6.34 5.55 -29.18
CA TYR A 420 5.85 4.47 -30.03
C TYR A 420 4.54 4.90 -30.70
N LYS A 421 4.56 5.08 -32.02
CA LYS A 421 3.36 5.36 -32.79
C LYS A 421 2.54 4.07 -32.91
N ARG A 422 1.41 3.99 -32.20
CA ARG A 422 0.46 2.88 -32.18
C ARG A 422 -0.95 3.48 -32.25
N PRO A 423 -1.42 3.84 -33.46
CA PRO A 423 -2.66 4.60 -33.60
C PRO A 423 -3.85 3.84 -33.02
N ARG A 424 -4.23 4.15 -31.80
CA ARG A 424 -5.40 3.67 -31.04
C ARG A 424 -5.46 2.19 -30.71
N ILE A 425 -4.50 1.37 -31.21
CA ILE A 425 -4.36 -0.04 -30.85
C ILE A 425 -2.90 -0.31 -30.50
N ALA A 426 -2.67 -0.85 -29.32
CA ALA A 426 -1.37 -1.32 -28.90
C ALA A 426 -1.47 -2.74 -28.34
N PHE A 427 -0.40 -3.51 -28.45
CA PHE A 427 -0.26 -4.83 -27.86
C PHE A 427 1.02 -4.88 -27.04
N PHE A 428 0.91 -5.30 -25.80
CA PHE A 428 2.02 -5.47 -24.86
C PHE A 428 2.23 -6.96 -24.62
N PRO A 429 3.23 -7.59 -25.29
CA PRO A 429 3.46 -9.04 -25.17
C PRO A 429 4.07 -9.41 -23.81
N TYR A 430 3.77 -10.60 -23.29
CA TYR A 430 4.48 -11.14 -22.14
C TYR A 430 5.94 -11.47 -22.47
N THR A 431 6.25 -11.82 -23.71
CA THR A 431 7.64 -11.94 -24.16
C THR A 431 8.39 -10.59 -24.01
N GLY A 432 9.49 -10.61 -23.25
CA GLY A 432 10.23 -9.39 -22.90
C GLY A 432 9.64 -8.61 -21.74
N GLY A 433 8.64 -9.16 -21.07
CA GLY A 433 8.16 -8.73 -19.76
C GLY A 433 9.01 -9.31 -18.61
N TYR A 434 8.45 -9.35 -17.41
CA TYR A 434 9.15 -9.86 -16.23
C TYR A 434 8.18 -10.57 -15.29
N ASN A 435 8.73 -11.49 -14.47
CA ASN A 435 7.95 -12.11 -13.40
C ASN A 435 7.88 -11.20 -12.18
N LEU A 436 6.71 -11.17 -11.53
CA LEU A 436 6.58 -10.52 -10.23
C LEU A 436 7.52 -11.20 -9.21
N PRO A 437 8.15 -10.43 -8.33
CA PRO A 437 9.04 -10.99 -7.33
C PRO A 437 8.25 -11.90 -6.37
N SER A 438 8.84 -13.03 -6.01
CA SER A 438 8.31 -13.85 -4.92
C SER A 438 8.36 -13.07 -3.61
N THR A 439 7.38 -13.28 -2.76
CA THR A 439 7.35 -12.74 -1.38
C THR A 439 7.60 -13.82 -0.33
N ALA A 440 8.05 -15.01 -0.75
CA ALA A 440 8.36 -16.10 0.16
C ALA A 440 9.51 -15.73 1.12
N GLU A 441 9.32 -16.03 2.39
CA GLU A 441 10.37 -15.88 3.40
C GLU A 441 11.53 -16.87 3.14
N PRO A 442 12.78 -16.52 3.50
CA PRO A 442 13.88 -17.48 3.48
C PRO A 442 13.67 -18.55 4.58
N SER A 443 14.23 -19.74 4.38
CA SER A 443 14.32 -20.74 5.43
C SER A 443 15.18 -20.19 6.58
N LEU A 444 14.72 -20.32 7.82
CA LEU A 444 15.44 -19.79 8.98
C LEU A 444 16.65 -20.71 9.29
N THR A 445 17.82 -20.31 8.83
CA THR A 445 19.11 -20.98 9.08
C THR A 445 20.05 -20.11 9.91
N GLY A 446 19.69 -18.85 10.12
CA GLY A 446 20.43 -17.89 10.90
C GLY A 446 19.82 -16.50 10.87
N LEU A 447 20.26 -15.66 11.79
CA LEU A 447 19.93 -14.24 11.85
C LEU A 447 21.18 -13.42 11.56
N ARG A 448 21.04 -12.37 10.76
CA ARG A 448 22.10 -11.40 10.44
C ARG A 448 21.85 -10.08 11.12
N VAL A 449 22.93 -9.50 11.61
CA VAL A 449 22.96 -8.15 12.15
C VAL A 449 23.90 -7.30 11.30
N GLY A 450 23.34 -6.29 10.64
CA GLY A 450 24.10 -5.32 9.84
C GLY A 450 24.27 -4.00 10.57
N GLY A 451 25.42 -3.34 10.38
CA GLY A 451 25.71 -2.08 11.06
C GLY A 451 25.93 -2.30 12.54
N GLN A 452 26.94 -3.12 12.90
CA GLN A 452 27.22 -3.47 14.28
C GLN A 452 27.44 -2.21 15.12
N VAL A 453 26.68 -2.11 16.20
CA VAL A 453 26.79 -1.02 17.18
C VAL A 453 27.58 -1.55 18.37
N SER A 454 28.80 -1.02 18.59
CA SER A 454 29.48 -1.17 19.86
C SER A 454 28.94 -0.06 20.75
N PRO A 455 28.21 -0.39 21.82
CA PRO A 455 27.74 0.63 22.74
C PRO A 455 28.96 1.38 23.30
N GLY A 456 28.87 2.69 23.30
CA GLY A 456 29.86 3.50 24.06
C GLY A 456 29.72 3.21 25.53
N SER A 457 30.76 3.53 26.29
CA SER A 457 30.66 3.63 27.73
C SER A 457 30.57 5.10 28.13
N SER A 458 29.73 5.40 29.06
CA SER A 458 29.62 6.71 29.67
C SER A 458 29.86 6.55 31.17
N PRO A 459 30.66 7.43 31.78
CA PRO A 459 30.78 7.44 33.23
C PRO A 459 29.47 7.87 33.93
N VAL A 460 28.51 8.43 33.17
CA VAL A 460 27.24 8.90 33.71
C VAL A 460 26.30 7.73 33.94
N LEU A 461 25.95 7.50 35.21
CA LEU A 461 24.99 6.47 35.63
C LEU A 461 23.55 6.99 35.58
N TYR A 462 23.34 8.22 36.07
CA TYR A 462 22.04 8.86 36.14
C TYR A 462 22.11 10.34 35.77
N ARG A 463 21.10 10.85 35.07
CA ARG A 463 20.80 12.27 34.88
C ARG A 463 19.32 12.47 35.04
N VAL A 464 18.89 13.41 35.85
CA VAL A 464 17.49 13.74 36.08
C VAL A 464 17.30 15.26 35.96
N ASP A 465 16.39 15.69 35.14
CA ASP A 465 15.84 17.04 35.08
C ASP A 465 14.72 17.14 36.12
N ALA A 466 15.02 17.63 37.29
CA ALA A 466 14.12 17.57 38.43
C ALA A 466 12.87 18.46 38.22
N GLY A 467 11.69 17.82 38.18
CA GLY A 467 10.41 18.46 37.88
C GLY A 467 10.20 18.79 36.42
N GLY A 468 11.14 18.53 35.53
CA GLY A 468 11.11 18.86 34.10
C GLY A 468 10.85 17.67 33.17
N ALA A 469 10.86 17.96 31.87
CA ALA A 469 10.77 17.01 30.78
C ALA A 469 12.19 16.48 30.41
N THR A 470 12.29 15.49 29.53
CA THR A 470 13.56 15.03 29.03
C THR A 470 14.33 16.16 28.33
N VAL A 471 15.59 16.38 28.74
CA VAL A 471 16.49 17.35 28.10
C VAL A 471 17.67 16.62 27.45
N ALA A 472 17.94 16.93 26.19
CA ALA A 472 19.02 16.31 25.43
C ALA A 472 20.40 16.64 26.03
N ALA A 473 21.28 15.64 26.11
CA ALA A 473 22.66 15.82 26.55
C ALA A 473 23.48 16.57 25.49
N ASN A 474 24.38 17.49 25.94
CA ASN A 474 25.29 18.21 25.06
C ASN A 474 26.62 17.47 24.81
N ASP A 475 26.88 16.38 25.53
CA ASP A 475 28.19 15.67 25.54
C ASP A 475 28.12 14.29 24.86
N GLY A 476 26.98 13.93 24.24
CA GLY A 476 26.76 12.63 23.61
C GLY A 476 26.57 11.48 24.61
N GLY A 477 26.49 11.79 25.93
CA GLY A 477 26.10 10.85 26.97
C GLY A 477 24.57 10.66 27.05
N PRO A 478 24.08 9.96 28.10
CA PRO A 478 22.66 9.83 28.32
C PRO A 478 21.95 11.18 28.50
N ASP A 479 20.75 11.31 27.93
CA ASP A 479 19.89 12.48 28.13
C ASP A 479 19.46 12.62 29.59
N TRP A 480 19.10 13.83 29.99
CA TRP A 480 18.53 14.10 31.31
C TRP A 480 17.09 13.59 31.33
N ALA A 481 16.82 12.61 32.15
CA ALA A 481 15.54 11.97 32.27
C ALA A 481 14.48 12.90 32.86
N ALA A 482 13.25 12.82 32.36
CA ALA A 482 12.12 13.58 32.92
C ALA A 482 11.79 13.11 34.36
N ASP A 483 11.39 14.07 35.23
CA ASP A 483 10.85 13.80 36.57
C ASP A 483 9.50 14.50 36.77
N GLN A 484 8.55 14.21 35.91
CA GLN A 484 7.19 14.83 35.94
C GLN A 484 6.18 14.05 36.79
N SER A 485 6.43 12.77 37.08
CA SER A 485 5.55 11.92 37.89
C SER A 485 5.75 12.13 39.39
N ASP A 486 4.75 11.81 40.21
CA ASP A 486 4.84 11.80 41.68
C ASP A 486 4.17 10.53 42.24
N PRO A 487 4.91 9.60 42.86
CA PRO A 487 6.39 9.58 42.93
C PRO A 487 7.02 9.28 41.55
N SER A 488 8.34 9.49 41.44
CA SER A 488 9.13 9.00 40.30
C SER A 488 9.83 7.66 40.65
N PRO A 489 10.40 6.95 39.68
CA PRO A 489 11.12 5.69 39.94
C PRO A 489 12.31 5.84 40.91
N VAL A 490 12.81 7.05 41.07
CA VAL A 490 14.01 7.36 41.90
C VAL A 490 13.73 8.40 43.00
N ARG A 491 12.47 8.80 43.19
CA ARG A 491 12.10 9.81 44.22
C ARG A 491 10.77 9.44 44.90
N ASN A 492 10.68 9.73 46.20
CA ASN A 492 9.45 9.60 46.98
C ASN A 492 8.35 10.58 46.52
N SER A 493 7.12 10.37 46.97
CA SER A 493 5.99 11.26 46.73
C SER A 493 5.99 12.50 47.60
N GLY A 494 5.21 13.49 47.27
CA GLY A 494 4.85 14.66 48.09
C GLY A 494 5.58 15.96 47.73
N SER A 495 6.57 15.94 46.84
CA SER A 495 7.20 17.16 46.33
C SER A 495 6.45 17.76 45.14
N ASN A 496 6.57 19.06 44.94
CA ASN A 496 5.98 19.80 43.87
C ASN A 496 7.00 20.16 42.77
N SER A 497 6.54 20.49 41.58
CA SER A 497 7.37 20.99 40.47
C SER A 497 6.94 22.36 39.99
N ALA A 498 7.92 23.14 39.51
CA ALA A 498 7.65 24.40 38.81
C ALA A 498 8.51 24.52 37.56
N GLY A 499 7.99 25.22 36.55
CA GLY A 499 8.68 25.53 35.31
C GLY A 499 8.82 27.03 35.10
N TYR A 500 9.91 27.45 34.48
CA TYR A 500 10.28 28.85 34.31
C TYR A 500 10.72 29.17 32.87
N ALA A 501 10.86 30.46 32.57
CA ALA A 501 11.55 30.89 31.35
C ALA A 501 13.04 30.50 31.40
N PRO A 502 13.77 30.45 30.29
CA PRO A 502 15.17 30.07 30.24
C PRO A 502 16.01 30.79 31.29
N VAL A 503 16.93 30.04 31.99
CA VAL A 503 17.79 30.61 32.99
C VAL A 503 18.73 31.64 32.36
N PRO A 504 18.85 32.87 32.91
CA PRO A 504 19.62 33.92 32.27
C PRO A 504 21.13 33.68 32.38
N ASN A 505 21.59 33.03 33.42
CA ASN A 505 23.02 32.80 33.65
C ASN A 505 23.28 31.44 34.30
N VAL A 506 24.49 30.92 34.09
CA VAL A 506 25.05 29.80 34.83
C VAL A 506 26.47 30.16 35.29
N ASP A 507 26.89 29.77 36.48
CA ASP A 507 28.19 30.07 36.99
C ASP A 507 29.26 29.05 36.52
N SER A 508 30.51 29.29 36.85
CA SER A 508 31.66 28.48 36.45
C SER A 508 31.72 27.10 37.11
N THR A 509 30.88 26.81 38.09
CA THR A 509 30.78 25.47 38.69
C THR A 509 30.04 24.48 37.79
N VAL A 510 29.17 25.00 36.95
CA VAL A 510 28.38 24.17 36.01
C VAL A 510 29.27 23.76 34.85
N PRO A 511 29.43 22.44 34.58
CA PRO A 511 30.19 21.98 33.42
C PRO A 511 29.64 22.53 32.10
N ALA A 512 30.50 22.89 31.17
CA ALA A 512 30.10 23.44 29.87
C ALA A 512 29.27 22.45 29.04
N SER A 513 29.35 21.16 29.32
CA SER A 513 28.54 20.09 28.70
C SER A 513 27.11 19.98 29.26
N THR A 514 26.82 20.68 30.36
CA THR A 514 25.48 20.63 30.99
C THR A 514 24.53 21.56 30.24
N PRO A 515 23.35 21.05 29.74
CA PRO A 515 22.37 21.91 29.13
C PRO A 515 21.80 22.92 30.15
N SER A 516 21.76 24.21 29.80
CA SER A 516 21.19 25.23 30.68
C SER A 516 19.66 25.01 30.89
N ALA A 517 19.01 24.28 30.02
CA ALA A 517 17.57 23.97 30.10
C ALA A 517 17.20 23.18 31.38
N ILE A 518 18.13 22.45 32.01
CA ILE A 518 17.82 21.76 33.29
C ILE A 518 17.52 22.72 34.43
N PHE A 519 17.86 24.00 34.29
CA PHE A 519 17.50 25.04 35.28
C PHE A 519 16.18 25.74 35.01
N ASP A 520 15.48 25.34 33.94
CA ASP A 520 14.16 25.88 33.55
C ASP A 520 13.02 25.14 34.25
N SER A 521 13.33 24.09 35.00
CA SER A 521 12.44 23.35 35.89
C SER A 521 13.07 23.20 37.27
N GLU A 522 12.26 22.98 38.30
CA GLU A 522 12.70 22.61 39.61
C GLU A 522 11.75 21.63 40.30
N ARG A 523 12.28 20.81 41.18
CA ARG A 523 11.53 20.04 42.16
C ARG A 523 11.75 20.67 43.53
N TRP A 524 10.69 21.00 44.25
CA TRP A 524 10.74 21.63 45.55
C TRP A 524 9.83 20.92 46.55
N ASP A 525 10.23 20.93 47.83
CA ASP A 525 9.56 20.26 48.89
C ASP A 525 8.66 21.23 49.70
N PRO A 526 7.31 21.03 49.76
CA PRO A 526 6.44 21.90 50.57
C PRO A 526 6.65 21.69 52.07
N SER A 527 6.42 22.73 52.88
CA SER A 527 6.49 22.63 54.31
C SER A 527 5.40 21.69 54.85
N GLY A 528 5.79 20.48 55.24
CA GLY A 528 4.90 19.47 55.82
C GLY A 528 4.73 18.25 54.93
N GLY A 529 4.68 17.09 55.54
CA GLY A 529 4.80 15.79 54.88
C GLY A 529 6.15 15.15 55.10
N ASP A 530 6.43 14.11 54.29
CA ASP A 530 7.77 13.48 54.29
C ASP A 530 8.74 14.35 53.50
N GLU A 531 9.95 14.56 53.99
CA GLU A 531 11.00 15.29 53.29
C GLU A 531 11.32 14.70 51.91
N MET A 532 11.60 15.54 50.92
CA MET A 532 11.95 15.10 49.56
C MET A 532 13.25 14.27 49.60
N ALA A 533 13.14 13.03 49.12
CA ALA A 533 14.23 12.08 49.10
C ALA A 533 14.33 11.38 47.74
N TRP A 534 15.56 11.20 47.29
CA TRP A 534 15.92 10.52 46.05
C TRP A 534 16.76 9.30 46.38
N SER A 535 16.57 8.19 45.65
CA SER A 535 17.34 6.95 45.80
C SER A 535 17.71 6.40 44.44
N PHE A 536 19.00 6.25 44.20
CA PHE A 536 19.56 5.77 42.93
C PHE A 536 20.31 4.46 43.18
N PRO A 537 19.87 3.32 42.65
CA PRO A 537 20.59 2.05 42.73
C PRO A 537 22.00 2.17 42.13
N VAL A 538 23.04 2.01 42.96
CA VAL A 538 24.45 1.97 42.55
C VAL A 538 25.09 0.81 43.27
N ALA A 539 25.90 -0.02 42.57
CA ALA A 539 26.52 -1.19 43.19
C ALA A 539 27.34 -0.81 44.41
N ALA A 540 27.22 -1.61 45.50
CA ALA A 540 27.96 -1.34 46.75
C ALA A 540 29.47 -1.36 46.52
N GLY A 541 30.16 -0.43 47.14
CA GLY A 541 31.62 -0.26 47.06
C GLY A 541 32.08 0.61 45.86
N HIS A 542 31.19 1.03 44.96
CA HIS A 542 31.53 1.96 43.88
C HIS A 542 31.68 3.39 44.42
N SER A 543 32.81 4.04 44.08
CA SER A 543 33.02 5.46 44.37
C SER A 543 32.45 6.29 43.22
N VAL A 544 31.43 7.07 43.49
CA VAL A 544 30.76 7.90 42.50
C VAL A 544 30.80 9.38 42.84
N LYS A 545 30.69 10.21 41.82
CA LYS A 545 30.49 11.64 41.97
C LYS A 545 28.99 11.93 41.84
N VAL A 546 28.46 12.66 42.83
CA VAL A 546 27.09 13.17 42.84
C VAL A 546 27.13 14.66 42.55
N ARG A 547 26.49 15.11 41.51
CA ARG A 547 26.33 16.52 41.14
C ARG A 547 24.90 16.95 41.35
N LEU A 548 24.74 17.97 42.16
CA LEU A 548 23.44 18.61 42.41
C LEU A 548 23.44 20.00 41.80
N TYR A 549 22.42 20.28 40.99
CA TYR A 549 22.25 21.51 40.23
C TYR A 549 21.16 22.36 40.87
N PHE A 550 21.43 23.63 41.09
CA PHE A 550 20.53 24.55 41.78
C PHE A 550 20.44 25.88 41.07
N ALA A 551 19.26 26.49 41.08
CA ALA A 551 19.03 27.88 40.70
C ALA A 551 17.84 28.42 41.51
N ASN A 552 17.94 29.59 42.09
CA ASN A 552 16.77 30.25 42.66
C ASN A 552 15.97 30.90 41.51
N ARG A 553 14.80 30.37 41.24
CA ARG A 553 13.97 30.83 40.13
C ARG A 553 12.71 31.60 40.59
N CYS A 554 12.33 31.45 41.88
CA CYS A 554 11.25 32.20 42.46
C CYS A 554 11.72 33.60 42.86
N THR A 555 11.08 34.65 42.35
CA THR A 555 11.33 36.03 42.82
C THR A 555 10.94 36.29 44.27
N CYS A 556 10.21 35.34 44.89
CA CYS A 556 9.78 35.39 46.28
C CYS A 556 10.96 35.17 47.28
N THR A 557 12.09 34.61 46.83
CA THR A 557 13.28 34.26 47.61
C THR A 557 14.57 34.82 47.01
N SER A 558 14.50 35.95 46.30
CA SER A 558 15.64 36.56 45.58
C SER A 558 16.69 37.26 46.49
N ALA A 559 16.45 37.38 47.80
CA ALA A 559 17.45 37.93 48.74
C ALA A 559 18.22 36.80 49.40
N GLU A 560 19.48 37.11 49.81
CA GLU A 560 20.27 36.21 50.64
C GLU A 560 19.50 35.90 51.94
N ASP A 561 19.69 34.69 52.46
CA ASP A 561 19.07 34.14 53.68
C ASP A 561 17.54 33.94 53.60
N SER A 562 16.92 34.21 52.43
CA SER A 562 15.48 34.01 52.21
C SER A 562 15.11 32.55 52.00
N ARG A 563 16.04 31.72 51.50
CA ARG A 563 15.91 30.26 51.39
C ARG A 563 17.16 29.61 51.88
N GLN A 564 17.02 28.76 52.91
CA GLN A 564 18.12 27.94 53.42
C GLN A 564 17.63 26.52 53.66
N PHE A 565 18.42 25.53 53.27
CA PHE A 565 18.11 24.12 53.46
C PHE A 565 19.34 23.25 53.63
N ASN A 566 19.14 22.04 54.13
CA ASN A 566 20.18 21.04 54.26
C ASN A 566 20.09 20.01 53.16
N VAL A 567 21.22 19.42 52.77
CA VAL A 567 21.27 18.23 51.91
C VAL A 567 22.17 17.20 52.56
N ALA A 568 21.66 15.96 52.59
CA ALA A 568 22.45 14.81 53.05
C ALA A 568 22.56 13.78 51.94
N ILE A 569 23.69 13.09 51.82
CA ILE A 569 23.88 11.95 50.93
C ILE A 569 24.25 10.75 51.78
N ASP A 570 23.51 9.65 51.63
CA ASP A 570 23.65 8.42 52.43
C ASP A 570 23.67 8.74 53.96
N GLY A 571 22.74 9.63 54.35
CA GLY A 571 22.61 10.09 55.74
C GLY A 571 23.71 11.07 56.23
N ASN A 572 24.76 11.32 55.44
CA ASN A 572 25.84 12.26 55.78
C ASN A 572 25.52 13.65 55.27
N PRO A 573 25.51 14.69 56.14
CA PRO A 573 25.29 16.08 55.72
C PRO A 573 26.41 16.55 54.76
N VAL A 574 26.00 16.97 53.53
CA VAL A 574 26.92 17.49 52.51
C VAL A 574 26.75 18.99 52.28
N LEU A 575 25.54 19.53 52.53
CA LEU A 575 25.25 20.96 52.55
C LEU A 575 24.45 21.29 53.82
N SER A 576 24.90 22.30 54.58
CA SER A 576 24.21 22.78 55.78
C SER A 576 23.89 24.25 55.64
N ASN A 577 22.65 24.64 55.92
CA ASN A 577 22.13 26.01 55.73
C ASN A 577 22.49 26.57 54.34
N PHE A 578 22.35 25.74 53.33
CA PHE A 578 22.72 26.10 51.95
C PHE A 578 21.74 27.14 51.41
N ASP A 579 22.31 28.30 51.03
CA ASP A 579 21.58 29.40 50.36
C ASP A 579 22.05 29.54 48.93
N ILE A 580 21.14 29.32 47.96
CA ILE A 580 21.44 29.36 46.55
C ILE A 580 21.85 30.78 46.14
N VAL A 581 21.13 31.83 46.58
CA VAL A 581 21.37 33.23 46.20
C VAL A 581 22.71 33.73 46.71
N LYS A 582 23.05 33.35 47.95
CA LYS A 582 24.34 33.67 48.55
C LYS A 582 25.51 32.95 47.86
N SER A 583 25.25 31.78 47.35
CA SER A 583 26.26 30.91 46.73
C SER A 583 26.51 31.19 45.22
N ALA A 584 25.52 31.76 44.49
CA ALA A 584 25.59 31.89 43.04
C ALA A 584 24.91 33.19 42.48
N THR A 585 24.28 34.01 43.31
CA THR A 585 23.37 35.12 42.95
C THR A 585 22.00 34.62 42.47
N ASP A 586 21.02 35.52 42.53
CA ASP A 586 19.65 35.21 42.09
C ASP A 586 19.60 34.92 40.59
N GLN A 587 18.69 34.03 40.15
CA GLN A 587 18.48 33.64 38.73
C GLN A 587 19.75 33.08 38.03
N THR A 588 20.67 32.50 38.79
CA THR A 588 21.91 31.91 38.26
C THR A 588 22.01 30.42 38.63
N GLY A 589 22.20 29.58 37.58
CA GLY A 589 22.45 28.13 37.75
C GLY A 589 23.83 27.87 38.35
N THR A 590 23.91 26.99 39.37
CA THR A 590 25.13 26.59 40.07
C THR A 590 25.13 25.09 40.31
N MET A 591 26.32 24.50 40.57
CA MET A 591 26.47 23.06 40.81
C MET A 591 27.33 22.81 42.05
N ARG A 592 27.02 21.71 42.74
CA ARG A 592 27.84 21.17 43.84
C ARG A 592 28.16 19.72 43.57
N GLU A 593 29.44 19.35 43.66
CA GLU A 593 29.92 17.98 43.42
C GLU A 593 30.40 17.35 44.74
N PHE A 594 29.98 16.12 44.97
CA PHE A 594 30.35 15.31 46.12
C PHE A 594 30.88 13.96 45.67
N THR A 595 31.83 13.36 46.39
CA THR A 595 32.27 11.99 46.14
C THR A 595 31.79 11.12 47.28
N VAL A 596 31.05 10.06 46.92
CA VAL A 596 30.49 9.12 47.88
C VAL A 596 30.84 7.69 47.50
N THR A 597 30.88 6.77 48.47
CA THR A 597 30.99 5.33 48.19
C THR A 597 29.66 4.70 48.50
N SER A 598 29.01 4.17 47.44
CA SER A 598 27.69 3.56 47.55
C SER A 598 27.70 2.31 48.45
N ASP A 599 26.68 2.13 49.23
CA ASP A 599 26.40 0.93 50.01
C ASP A 599 25.36 -0.02 49.35
N GLY A 600 24.92 0.34 48.15
CA GLY A 600 23.91 -0.34 47.33
C GLY A 600 22.94 0.63 46.65
N ALA A 601 22.89 1.85 47.16
CA ALA A 601 22.20 3.00 46.58
C ALA A 601 22.94 4.29 46.89
N VAL A 602 22.63 5.36 46.20
CA VAL A 602 22.95 6.74 46.56
C VAL A 602 21.65 7.41 46.96
N ASP A 603 21.50 7.66 48.27
CA ASP A 603 20.30 8.27 48.84
C ASP A 603 20.54 9.75 49.09
N ILE A 604 19.71 10.65 48.56
CA ILE A 604 19.85 12.09 48.66
C ILE A 604 18.60 12.64 49.35
N GLY A 605 18.75 13.20 50.54
CA GLY A 605 17.69 13.82 51.33
C GLY A 605 17.83 15.33 51.42
N PHE A 606 16.70 16.02 51.41
CA PHE A 606 16.58 17.47 51.50
C PHE A 606 15.83 17.81 52.78
N GLY A 607 16.33 18.73 53.58
CA GLY A 607 15.71 19.10 54.83
C GLY A 607 15.54 20.61 54.98
N HIS A 608 14.40 21.03 55.52
CA HIS A 608 13.99 22.43 55.68
C HIS A 608 14.80 23.17 56.75
N ILE A 609 15.16 24.42 56.49
CA ILE A 609 15.65 25.40 57.45
C ILE A 609 14.82 26.70 57.34
N THR A 610 14.87 27.38 56.21
CA THR A 610 14.09 28.55 55.90
C THR A 610 13.54 28.38 54.48
N GLU A 611 12.21 28.46 54.32
CA GLU A 611 11.54 28.19 53.09
C GLU A 611 11.75 26.74 52.58
N ASN A 612 11.34 26.44 51.39
CA ASN A 612 11.31 25.09 50.80
C ASN A 612 12.66 24.73 50.15
N PRO A 613 13.25 23.56 50.46
CA PRO A 613 14.35 23.05 49.64
C PRO A 613 13.94 22.81 48.20
N LEU A 614 14.92 22.95 47.29
CA LEU A 614 14.70 22.65 45.87
C LEU A 614 15.96 22.04 45.24
N VAL A 615 15.76 21.40 44.06
CA VAL A 615 16.83 20.95 43.17
C VAL A 615 16.33 21.07 41.70
N ASN A 616 17.22 21.46 40.79
CA ASN A 616 16.93 21.57 39.36
C ASN A 616 17.43 20.35 38.58
N GLY A 617 18.52 19.73 38.96
CA GLY A 617 19.03 18.53 38.30
C GLY A 617 19.94 17.71 39.22
N ILE A 618 19.98 16.42 38.93
CA ILE A 618 20.85 15.46 39.63
C ILE A 618 21.61 14.65 38.60
N GLU A 619 22.95 14.54 38.78
CA GLU A 619 23.80 13.70 37.94
C GLU A 619 24.67 12.81 38.82
N ILE A 620 24.73 11.50 38.51
CA ILE A 620 25.60 10.53 39.21
C ILE A 620 26.56 9.95 38.19
N ILE A 621 27.86 10.02 38.51
CA ILE A 621 28.96 9.67 37.62
C ILE A 621 29.86 8.65 38.31
N ASP A 622 30.16 7.53 37.63
CA ASP A 622 31.22 6.59 38.02
C ASP A 622 32.50 6.97 37.28
N PRO A 623 33.48 7.63 37.94
CA PRO A 623 34.71 8.08 37.28
C PRO A 623 35.65 6.93 36.89
N SER A 624 35.39 5.70 37.32
CA SER A 624 36.16 4.51 36.89
C SER A 624 35.80 4.05 35.48
N VAL A 625 34.62 4.47 34.97
CA VAL A 625 34.18 4.13 33.63
C VAL A 625 34.70 5.16 32.64
N PRO A 626 35.55 4.77 31.67
CA PRO A 626 36.00 5.72 30.65
C PRO A 626 34.87 6.09 29.71
N THR A 627 34.88 7.32 29.22
CA THR A 627 33.99 7.72 28.09
C THR A 627 34.52 7.10 26.80
N VAL A 628 33.76 6.20 26.23
CA VAL A 628 34.03 5.64 24.90
C VAL A 628 32.84 5.98 24.02
N ALA A 629 33.06 6.65 22.90
CA ALA A 629 31.98 6.94 21.95
C ALA A 629 31.43 5.62 21.40
N ALA A 630 30.09 5.53 21.27
CA ALA A 630 29.47 4.46 20.54
C ALA A 630 29.98 4.47 19.09
N THR A 631 30.39 3.33 18.58
CA THR A 631 30.80 3.18 17.17
C THR A 631 29.83 2.32 16.41
N VAL A 632 29.60 2.69 15.15
CA VAL A 632 28.82 1.88 14.24
C VAL A 632 29.72 1.52 13.07
N THR A 633 29.77 0.25 12.71
CA THR A 633 30.60 -0.26 11.62
C THR A 633 29.72 -0.85 10.52
N ASP A 634 30.27 -1.00 9.30
CA ASP A 634 29.61 -1.68 8.19
C ASP A 634 29.67 -3.22 8.26
N ALA A 635 30.17 -3.76 9.37
CA ALA A 635 30.26 -5.19 9.55
C ALA A 635 28.86 -5.84 9.58
N VAL A 636 28.78 -7.03 9.00
CA VAL A 636 27.62 -7.91 9.08
C VAL A 636 28.03 -9.20 9.75
N THR A 637 27.36 -9.55 10.82
CA THR A 637 27.51 -10.86 11.45
C THR A 637 26.31 -11.75 11.15
N GLN A 638 26.56 -13.04 11.08
CA GLN A 638 25.53 -14.07 11.01
C GLN A 638 25.70 -15.02 12.19
N THR A 639 24.65 -15.15 12.97
CA THR A 639 24.55 -16.15 14.04
C THR A 639 23.65 -17.28 13.55
N ALA A 640 24.15 -18.51 13.58
CA ALA A 640 23.36 -19.68 13.22
C ALA A 640 22.16 -19.80 14.17
N TYR A 641 20.96 -19.96 13.61
CA TYR A 641 19.71 -20.08 14.39
C TYR A 641 18.66 -20.82 13.58
N ASP A 642 18.08 -21.86 14.14
CA ASP A 642 17.10 -22.74 13.49
C ASP A 642 15.66 -22.53 14.02
N GLY A 643 15.44 -21.51 14.81
CA GLY A 643 14.16 -21.25 15.50
C GLY A 643 14.12 -21.76 16.94
N SER A 644 15.13 -22.55 17.37
CA SER A 644 15.23 -23.11 18.71
C SER A 644 16.59 -22.95 19.35
N THR A 645 17.68 -23.12 18.59
CA THR A 645 19.05 -23.16 19.11
C THR A 645 19.88 -22.04 18.48
N VAL A 646 20.50 -21.22 19.34
CA VAL A 646 21.48 -20.22 18.96
C VAL A 646 22.86 -20.87 18.84
N GLY A 647 23.46 -20.77 17.67
CA GLY A 647 24.77 -21.38 17.37
C GLY A 647 25.87 -20.35 17.24
N ALA A 648 26.92 -20.69 16.51
CA ALA A 648 28.09 -19.82 16.34
C ALA A 648 27.80 -18.56 15.50
N THR A 649 28.47 -17.47 15.84
CA THR A 649 28.47 -16.21 15.09
C THR A 649 29.71 -16.12 14.20
N THR A 650 29.52 -15.69 12.97
CA THR A 650 30.58 -15.45 11.98
C THR A 650 30.39 -14.09 11.31
N THR A 651 31.48 -13.44 10.93
CA THR A 651 31.42 -12.27 10.06
C THR A 651 31.21 -12.72 8.63
N VAL A 652 30.26 -12.10 7.93
CA VAL A 652 29.92 -12.44 6.54
C VAL A 652 30.07 -11.23 5.61
N ASN A 653 30.13 -11.49 4.30
CA ASN A 653 30.15 -10.41 3.32
C ASN A 653 28.86 -9.60 3.42
N GLY A 654 28.99 -8.29 3.63
CA GLY A 654 27.89 -7.33 3.69
C GLY A 654 27.47 -6.74 2.33
N GLY A 655 28.05 -7.21 1.22
CA GLY A 655 27.69 -6.77 -0.13
C GLY A 655 28.11 -5.33 -0.47
N GLY A 656 29.02 -4.72 0.30
CA GLY A 656 29.40 -3.32 0.11
C GLY A 656 28.27 -2.33 0.41
N ILE A 657 27.28 -2.74 1.23
CA ILE A 657 26.22 -1.86 1.72
C ILE A 657 26.79 -1.05 2.87
N ASP A 658 26.48 0.24 2.88
CA ASP A 658 26.74 1.14 4.02
C ASP A 658 25.74 0.80 5.15
N TRP A 659 26.07 -0.28 5.89
CA TRP A 659 25.21 -0.81 6.95
C TRP A 659 25.12 0.13 8.16
N SER A 660 26.12 0.96 8.38
CA SER A 660 26.14 1.95 9.45
C SER A 660 25.00 2.97 9.31
N ASN A 661 24.60 3.25 8.08
CA ASN A 661 23.48 4.14 7.74
C ASN A 661 22.15 3.43 7.46
N THR A 662 22.04 2.11 7.63
CA THR A 662 20.76 1.40 7.50
C THR A 662 19.83 1.68 8.71
N ARG A 663 18.53 1.46 8.52
CA ARG A 663 17.47 1.68 9.51
C ARG A 663 16.46 0.53 9.54
N GLY A 664 16.92 -0.67 9.26
CA GLY A 664 16.12 -1.88 9.16
C GLY A 664 16.23 -2.54 7.82
N ALA A 665 16.06 -3.86 7.79
CA ALA A 665 16.15 -4.70 6.59
C ALA A 665 15.30 -5.96 6.72
N PHE A 666 14.88 -6.52 5.58
CA PHE A 666 14.21 -7.82 5.51
C PHE A 666 14.54 -8.53 4.19
N VAL A 667 14.40 -9.85 4.18
CA VAL A 667 14.63 -10.69 2.99
C VAL A 667 13.36 -11.43 2.63
N ILE A 668 12.93 -11.29 1.37
CA ILE A 668 11.81 -12.04 0.77
C ILE A 668 12.18 -12.39 -0.68
N GLY A 669 11.79 -13.58 -1.16
CA GLY A 669 11.91 -13.99 -2.56
C GLY A 669 13.30 -13.82 -3.15
N GLY A 670 14.37 -14.04 -2.37
CA GLY A 670 15.74 -13.82 -2.83
C GLY A 670 16.12 -12.34 -3.03
N SER A 671 15.38 -11.42 -2.44
CA SER A 671 15.69 -10.00 -2.44
C SER A 671 15.85 -9.48 -1.01
N LEU A 672 16.90 -8.71 -0.77
CA LEU A 672 17.12 -7.94 0.43
C LEU A 672 16.58 -6.52 0.22
N PHE A 673 15.65 -6.10 1.07
CA PHE A 673 15.15 -4.74 1.17
C PHE A 673 15.72 -4.07 2.41
N TYR A 674 16.13 -2.81 2.32
CA TYR A 674 16.68 -2.08 3.46
C TYR A 674 16.43 -0.58 3.33
N ALA A 675 16.14 0.05 4.47
CA ALA A 675 15.99 1.49 4.60
C ALA A 675 17.33 2.11 4.96
N LYS A 676 17.60 3.35 4.50
CA LYS A 676 18.75 4.14 4.92
C LYS A 676 18.32 5.46 5.58
N ALA A 677 19.24 6.03 6.35
CA ALA A 677 19.06 7.32 7.02
C ALA A 677 18.80 8.50 6.06
N ASN A 678 19.06 8.34 4.77
CA ASN A 678 18.77 9.34 3.73
C ASN A 678 17.29 9.39 3.29
N GLY A 679 16.40 8.62 3.93
CA GLY A 679 14.97 8.61 3.63
C GLY A 679 14.58 7.78 2.41
N LEU A 680 15.47 6.91 1.91
CA LEU A 680 15.21 6.06 0.75
C LEU A 680 15.16 4.58 1.13
N LEU A 681 14.40 3.80 0.37
CA LEU A 681 14.35 2.35 0.42
C LEU A 681 15.16 1.77 -0.76
N TYR A 682 15.84 0.67 -0.49
CA TYR A 682 16.73 0.01 -1.46
C TYR A 682 16.40 -1.47 -1.58
N ARG A 683 16.75 -2.05 -2.73
CA ARG A 683 16.62 -3.48 -2.99
C ARG A 683 17.88 -4.00 -3.65
N ARG A 684 18.30 -5.24 -3.29
CA ARG A 684 19.28 -6.05 -4.00
C ARG A 684 18.80 -7.49 -4.10
N THR A 685 19.08 -8.18 -5.17
CA THR A 685 18.98 -9.63 -5.16
C THR A 685 20.05 -10.19 -4.21
N VAL A 686 19.74 -11.26 -3.50
CA VAL A 686 20.66 -11.88 -2.54
C VAL A 686 20.51 -13.40 -2.55
N SER A 687 21.65 -14.11 -2.56
CA SER A 687 21.74 -15.57 -2.41
C SER A 687 22.98 -15.88 -1.57
N GLY A 688 22.78 -16.48 -0.39
CA GLY A 688 23.83 -16.69 0.61
C GLY A 688 24.54 -15.36 0.95
N THR A 689 25.81 -15.22 0.53
CA THR A 689 26.63 -14.02 0.71
C THR A 689 26.91 -13.26 -0.59
N THR A 690 26.19 -13.59 -1.67
CA THR A 690 26.31 -12.92 -2.96
C THR A 690 25.19 -11.89 -3.11
N TYR A 691 25.54 -10.66 -3.51
CA TYR A 691 24.61 -9.55 -3.67
C TYR A 691 24.66 -9.03 -5.11
N GLY A 692 23.48 -8.80 -5.68
CA GLY A 692 23.32 -8.11 -6.96
C GLY A 692 23.50 -6.58 -6.84
N PRO A 693 23.29 -5.86 -7.93
CA PRO A 693 23.38 -4.40 -7.93
C PRO A 693 22.33 -3.77 -7.02
N GLU A 694 22.66 -2.60 -6.46
CA GLU A 694 21.74 -1.80 -5.67
C GLU A 694 20.71 -1.12 -6.58
N VAL A 695 19.43 -1.23 -6.23
CA VAL A 695 18.32 -0.55 -6.87
C VAL A 695 17.67 0.38 -5.86
N VAL A 696 17.60 1.66 -6.18
CA VAL A 696 16.88 2.65 -5.38
C VAL A 696 15.38 2.51 -5.68
N LEU A 697 14.57 2.28 -4.67
CA LEU A 697 13.13 2.22 -4.77
C LEU A 697 12.56 3.62 -4.47
N ASN A 698 12.51 4.45 -5.52
CA ASN A 698 11.85 5.77 -5.46
C ASN A 698 10.88 5.93 -6.62
N PRO A 699 9.73 5.24 -6.58
CA PRO A 699 8.73 5.25 -7.66
C PRO A 699 8.02 6.60 -7.82
N TYR A 700 8.07 7.46 -6.80
CA TYR A 700 7.41 8.77 -6.79
C TYR A 700 8.11 9.78 -7.71
N HIS A 701 9.40 9.57 -7.97
CA HIS A 701 10.23 10.35 -8.87
C HIS A 701 10.70 9.51 -10.06
N ASP A 702 9.73 8.93 -10.81
CA ASP A 702 10.01 8.09 -11.99
C ASP A 702 10.79 8.90 -13.02
N PRO A 703 12.05 8.54 -13.35
CA PRO A 703 12.91 9.29 -14.25
C PRO A 703 12.37 9.38 -15.68
N LEU A 704 11.48 8.45 -16.11
CA LEU A 704 10.86 8.49 -17.43
C LEU A 704 9.78 9.56 -17.55
N TRP A 705 9.16 9.97 -16.42
CA TRP A 705 7.99 10.83 -16.42
C TRP A 705 8.16 12.11 -15.60
N MET A 706 9.16 12.19 -14.73
CA MET A 706 9.31 13.25 -13.71
C MET A 706 9.24 14.67 -14.27
N ASN A 707 9.90 14.94 -15.40
CA ASN A 707 10.00 16.28 -16.01
C ASN A 707 9.15 16.43 -17.28
N ILE A 708 8.26 15.46 -17.59
CA ILE A 708 7.44 15.50 -18.79
C ILE A 708 6.15 16.25 -18.49
N SER A 709 5.75 17.17 -19.39
CA SER A 709 4.48 17.90 -19.26
C SER A 709 3.30 16.95 -19.21
N ASN A 710 2.40 17.14 -18.25
CA ASN A 710 1.15 16.39 -18.10
C ASN A 710 0.01 16.96 -18.98
N GLY A 711 0.27 18.00 -19.75
CA GLY A 711 -0.71 18.67 -20.61
C GLY A 711 -1.70 19.57 -19.86
N SER A 712 -1.48 19.82 -18.55
CA SER A 712 -2.32 20.68 -17.71
C SER A 712 -1.51 21.77 -16.99
N GLY A 713 -0.35 22.14 -17.55
CA GLY A 713 0.52 23.20 -17.01
C GLY A 713 1.53 22.72 -15.95
N GLY A 714 1.57 21.42 -15.63
CA GLY A 714 2.53 20.81 -14.72
C GLY A 714 3.28 19.64 -15.36
N THR A 715 3.92 18.81 -14.54
CA THR A 715 4.63 17.59 -14.94
C THR A 715 3.93 16.36 -14.36
N TYR A 716 4.34 15.14 -14.78
CA TYR A 716 3.89 13.87 -14.17
C TYR A 716 4.59 13.52 -12.86
N ASN A 717 5.40 14.43 -12.31
CA ASN A 717 6.09 14.19 -11.05
C ASN A 717 5.11 13.79 -9.94
N GLY A 718 5.41 12.69 -9.23
CA GLY A 718 4.68 12.25 -8.05
C GLY A 718 5.18 12.93 -6.78
N THR A 719 4.63 12.55 -5.63
CA THR A 719 5.05 13.05 -4.31
C THR A 719 5.39 11.90 -3.38
N ASP A 720 6.40 12.12 -2.54
CA ASP A 720 6.81 11.13 -1.54
C ASP A 720 5.70 10.96 -0.47
N PRO A 721 5.50 9.75 0.07
CA PRO A 721 4.63 9.55 1.21
C PRO A 721 5.32 10.01 2.50
N ASN A 722 4.57 10.12 3.58
CA ASN A 722 5.11 10.41 4.91
C ASN A 722 6.18 9.38 5.38
N LEU A 723 6.17 8.15 4.83
CA LEU A 723 7.19 7.15 5.11
C LEU A 723 8.61 7.68 4.83
N ALA A 724 8.82 8.44 3.76
CA ALA A 724 10.14 9.01 3.42
C ALA A 724 10.71 9.86 4.58
N ALA A 725 9.85 10.61 5.28
CA ALA A 725 10.24 11.37 6.46
C ALA A 725 10.48 10.49 7.70
N GLN A 726 9.84 9.32 7.77
CA GLN A 726 9.98 8.39 8.90
C GLN A 726 11.21 7.48 8.78
N LEU A 727 11.66 7.16 7.54
CA LEU A 727 12.77 6.23 7.29
C LEU A 727 14.04 6.55 8.09
N PRO A 728 14.48 7.80 8.28
CA PRO A 728 15.65 8.12 9.09
C PRO A 728 15.53 7.74 10.57
N SER A 729 14.31 7.69 11.11
CA SER A 729 14.02 7.41 12.52
C SER A 729 13.63 5.95 12.79
N LEU A 730 13.61 5.08 11.77
CA LEU A 730 13.27 3.68 11.97
C LEU A 730 14.26 3.00 12.91
N THR A 731 13.73 2.15 13.78
CA THR A 731 14.50 1.24 14.64
C THR A 731 14.39 -0.20 14.20
N GLY A 732 13.43 -0.54 13.33
CA GLY A 732 13.28 -1.88 12.77
C GLY A 732 12.30 -1.92 11.62
N LEU A 733 12.41 -2.94 10.76
CA LEU A 733 11.61 -3.09 9.55
C LEU A 733 11.46 -4.58 9.22
N PHE A 734 10.23 -5.03 8.94
CA PHE A 734 9.97 -6.36 8.39
C PHE A 734 8.78 -6.37 7.43
N PHE A 735 8.62 -7.46 6.70
CA PHE A 735 7.53 -7.67 5.75
C PHE A 735 6.65 -8.84 6.19
N ASP A 736 5.33 -8.72 6.06
CA ASP A 736 4.36 -9.79 6.17
C ASP A 736 3.13 -9.48 5.31
N ASN A 737 2.70 -10.43 4.52
CA ASN A 737 1.44 -10.41 3.78
C ASN A 737 1.17 -9.08 3.06
N SER A 738 2.09 -8.69 2.16
CA SER A 738 2.02 -7.44 1.35
C SER A 738 1.98 -6.15 2.17
N ARG A 739 2.54 -6.18 3.38
CA ARG A 739 2.72 -5.02 4.25
C ARG A 739 4.15 -4.93 4.75
N ILE A 740 4.65 -3.71 4.89
CA ILE A 740 5.83 -3.45 5.70
C ILE A 740 5.39 -2.97 7.07
N TYR A 741 6.02 -3.53 8.10
CA TYR A 741 5.86 -3.17 9.48
C TYR A 741 7.14 -2.51 9.97
N TYR A 742 7.02 -1.47 10.77
CA TYR A 742 8.18 -0.74 11.24
C TYR A 742 7.93 -0.11 12.61
N SER A 743 9.02 0.07 13.35
CA SER A 743 9.07 0.84 14.59
C SER A 743 9.91 2.09 14.39
N THR A 744 9.59 3.14 15.12
CA THR A 744 10.33 4.41 15.13
C THR A 744 10.84 4.73 16.53
N SER A 745 11.93 5.47 16.63
CA SER A 745 12.55 5.83 17.91
C SER A 745 11.54 6.56 18.81
N GLY A 746 11.33 6.05 20.03
CA GLY A 746 10.48 6.64 21.05
C GLY A 746 8.97 6.41 20.88
N ASP A 747 8.51 5.73 19.80
CA ASP A 747 7.09 5.40 19.63
C ASP A 747 6.80 3.95 20.11
N PRO A 748 5.86 3.74 21.03
CA PRO A 748 5.55 2.40 21.54
C PRO A 748 4.73 1.55 20.55
N ARG A 749 4.24 2.11 19.45
CA ARG A 749 3.36 1.43 18.50
C ARG A 749 4.15 0.68 17.43
N LEU A 750 3.53 -0.37 16.86
CA LEU A 750 3.99 -1.02 15.64
C LEU A 750 3.23 -0.44 14.46
N HIS A 751 3.92 0.25 13.61
CA HIS A 751 3.39 0.88 12.41
C HIS A 751 3.34 -0.10 11.24
N TYR A 752 2.40 0.08 10.31
CA TYR A 752 2.44 -0.62 9.04
C TYR A 752 1.82 0.18 7.88
N ARG A 753 2.23 -0.19 6.66
CA ARG A 753 1.65 0.27 5.40
C ARG A 753 1.58 -0.91 4.42
N SER A 754 0.57 -0.94 3.55
CA SER A 754 0.62 -1.85 2.40
C SER A 754 1.85 -1.52 1.54
N PHE A 755 2.48 -2.55 1.00
CA PHE A 755 3.75 -2.45 0.28
C PHE A 755 3.75 -3.38 -0.92
N ASN A 756 4.27 -2.90 -2.04
CA ASN A 756 4.46 -3.70 -3.23
C ASN A 756 5.95 -4.03 -3.44
N ALA A 757 6.30 -5.32 -3.42
CA ALA A 757 7.68 -5.76 -3.54
C ALA A 757 8.29 -5.56 -4.94
N ASP A 758 7.46 -5.48 -5.99
CA ASP A 758 7.91 -5.20 -7.36
C ASP A 758 8.34 -3.73 -7.53
N SER A 759 7.49 -2.81 -7.17
CA SER A 759 7.69 -1.37 -7.38
C SER A 759 8.31 -0.63 -6.20
N GLY A 760 8.24 -1.20 -4.99
CA GLY A 760 8.61 -0.53 -3.75
C GLY A 760 7.61 0.54 -3.28
N ILE A 761 6.46 0.64 -3.95
CA ILE A 761 5.42 1.61 -3.59
C ILE A 761 4.76 1.20 -2.28
N VAL A 762 4.52 2.18 -1.42
CA VAL A 762 3.76 2.03 -0.19
C VAL A 762 2.44 2.79 -0.26
N TYR A 763 1.45 2.31 0.49
CA TYR A 763 0.21 3.05 0.69
C TYR A 763 0.49 4.30 1.52
N PRO A 764 -0.01 5.49 1.13
CA PRO A 764 0.38 6.74 1.79
C PRO A 764 -0.21 6.92 3.19
N ILE A 765 -1.29 6.21 3.52
CA ILE A 765 -1.90 6.28 4.84
C ILE A 765 -1.30 5.19 5.72
N GLU A 766 -0.83 5.60 6.89
CA GLU A 766 -0.29 4.74 7.93
C GLU A 766 -1.39 4.08 8.75
N SER A 767 -1.09 2.88 9.25
CA SER A 767 -1.93 2.15 10.20
C SER A 767 -1.06 1.56 11.32
N PHE A 768 -1.71 1.13 12.41
CA PHE A 768 -1.05 0.56 13.57
C PHE A 768 -1.51 -0.87 13.80
N ALA A 769 -0.55 -1.76 14.04
CA ALA A 769 -0.83 -3.16 14.35
C ALA A 769 -1.26 -3.31 15.81
N PRO A 770 -2.25 -4.13 16.12
CA PRO A 770 -2.59 -4.46 17.51
C PRO A 770 -1.39 -5.14 18.20
N THR A 771 -0.97 -4.61 19.35
CA THR A 771 0.13 -5.16 20.12
C THR A 771 0.03 -4.77 21.59
N SER A 772 0.50 -5.65 22.47
CA SER A 772 0.79 -5.36 23.88
C SER A 772 2.28 -5.09 24.12
N LEU A 773 3.12 -5.16 23.06
CA LEU A 773 4.54 -4.94 23.13
C LEU A 773 4.84 -3.43 22.98
N ASP A 774 5.72 -2.93 23.82
CA ASP A 774 6.24 -1.55 23.72
C ASP A 774 7.40 -1.50 22.73
N PHE A 775 7.16 -0.96 21.55
CA PHE A 775 8.15 -0.85 20.48
C PHE A 775 9.15 0.30 20.69
N SER A 776 8.94 1.21 21.64
CA SER A 776 9.93 2.27 21.97
C SER A 776 11.27 1.71 22.45
N THR A 777 11.25 0.48 22.99
CA THR A 777 12.44 -0.24 23.46
C THR A 777 13.11 -1.12 22.39
N VAL A 778 12.55 -1.20 21.19
CA VAL A 778 13.04 -2.07 20.10
C VAL A 778 14.07 -1.31 19.26
N THR A 779 15.25 -1.91 19.07
CA THR A 779 16.37 -1.33 18.32
C THR A 779 16.56 -1.95 16.93
N SER A 780 16.10 -3.18 16.73
CA SER A 780 16.03 -3.84 15.43
C SER A 780 15.06 -5.02 15.48
N MET A 781 14.49 -5.41 14.35
CA MET A 781 13.54 -6.51 14.30
C MET A 781 13.46 -7.15 12.92
N THR A 782 13.01 -8.41 12.87
CA THR A 782 12.68 -9.17 11.64
C THR A 782 11.60 -10.19 11.91
N LEU A 783 10.85 -10.56 10.87
CA LEU A 783 9.86 -11.65 10.91
C LEU A 783 10.39 -12.86 10.14
N ASN A 784 10.16 -14.04 10.67
CA ASN A 784 10.34 -15.30 9.93
C ASN A 784 9.51 -16.42 10.57
N GLY A 785 8.83 -17.21 9.74
CA GLY A 785 8.03 -18.36 10.18
C GLY A 785 6.90 -18.00 11.14
N GLY A 786 6.28 -16.84 11.00
CA GLY A 786 5.21 -16.38 11.89
C GLY A 786 5.71 -15.96 13.29
N ARG A 787 7.01 -15.74 13.45
CA ARG A 787 7.62 -15.21 14.69
C ARG A 787 8.36 -13.91 14.42
N LEU A 788 8.04 -12.89 15.21
CA LEU A 788 8.75 -11.63 15.25
C LEU A 788 9.95 -11.79 16.19
N TYR A 789 11.16 -11.62 15.67
CA TYR A 789 12.41 -11.53 16.40
C TYR A 789 12.78 -10.07 16.54
N TYR A 790 13.14 -9.62 17.74
CA TYR A 790 13.46 -8.23 17.99
C TYR A 790 14.52 -8.08 19.08
N VAL A 791 15.34 -7.05 18.95
CA VAL A 791 16.39 -6.69 19.89
C VAL A 791 15.91 -5.50 20.71
N ARG A 792 16.08 -5.56 22.01
CA ARG A 792 15.78 -4.45 22.93
C ARG A 792 17.01 -3.55 23.14
N THR A 793 16.78 -2.42 23.78
CA THR A 793 17.85 -1.47 24.18
C THR A 793 18.91 -2.08 25.08
N ASP A 794 18.59 -3.15 25.84
CA ASP A 794 19.53 -3.93 26.66
C ASP A 794 20.39 -4.93 25.83
N GLY A 795 20.20 -4.98 24.52
CA GLY A 795 20.91 -5.85 23.58
C GLY A 795 20.39 -7.29 23.54
N GLN A 796 19.40 -7.66 24.33
CA GLN A 796 18.83 -9.01 24.35
C GLN A 796 17.97 -9.27 23.10
N LEU A 797 18.09 -10.49 22.54
CA LEU A 797 17.22 -10.96 21.45
C LEU A 797 16.00 -11.67 22.03
N TRP A 798 14.83 -11.20 21.65
CA TRP A 798 13.54 -11.75 22.03
C TRP A 798 12.75 -12.25 20.82
N SER A 799 11.78 -13.12 21.04
CA SER A 799 10.82 -13.51 20.02
C SER A 799 9.39 -13.56 20.56
N VAL A 800 8.42 -13.31 19.70
CA VAL A 800 7.00 -13.40 19.98
C VAL A 800 6.23 -13.88 18.74
N ALA A 801 5.10 -14.55 18.91
CA ALA A 801 4.27 -14.95 17.77
C ALA A 801 3.68 -13.72 17.06
N PHE A 802 3.66 -13.77 15.74
CA PHE A 802 3.04 -12.76 14.90
C PHE A 802 2.16 -13.44 13.85
N SER A 803 0.90 -13.08 13.79
CA SER A 803 -0.05 -13.66 12.82
C SER A 803 -1.21 -12.69 12.56
N ASN A 804 -1.76 -12.75 11.36
CA ASN A 804 -2.87 -11.88 10.94
C ASN A 804 -2.61 -10.39 11.19
N GLY A 805 -1.36 -9.96 11.07
CA GLY A 805 -0.96 -8.57 11.27
C GLY A 805 -0.89 -8.09 12.72
N ALA A 806 -0.86 -9.00 13.69
CA ALA A 806 -0.86 -8.69 15.10
C ALA A 806 0.18 -9.52 15.88
N VAL A 807 0.77 -8.90 16.91
CA VAL A 807 1.57 -9.60 17.92
C VAL A 807 0.62 -10.40 18.81
N SER A 808 0.95 -11.66 19.08
CA SER A 808 0.14 -12.55 19.91
C SER A 808 0.99 -13.40 20.86
N GLY A 809 0.44 -13.72 22.03
CA GLY A 809 1.15 -14.52 23.03
C GLY A 809 2.16 -13.73 23.86
N THR A 810 2.93 -14.48 24.65
CA THR A 810 3.95 -13.91 25.56
C THR A 810 5.33 -13.92 24.90
N PRO A 811 6.09 -12.82 24.96
CA PRO A 811 7.47 -12.79 24.50
C PRO A 811 8.35 -13.80 25.22
N SER A 812 9.27 -14.43 24.50
CA SER A 812 10.28 -15.34 25.03
C SER A 812 11.68 -14.84 24.71
N LEU A 813 12.58 -14.89 25.69
CA LEU A 813 13.99 -14.60 25.51
C LEU A 813 14.61 -15.68 24.61
N VAL A 814 15.26 -15.26 23.52
CA VAL A 814 16.00 -16.13 22.60
C VAL A 814 17.46 -16.21 23.00
N ASP A 815 18.08 -15.06 23.26
CA ASP A 815 19.49 -14.99 23.63
C ASP A 815 19.79 -13.78 24.52
N ASN A 816 20.67 -14.01 25.50
CA ASN A 816 21.18 -12.98 26.40
C ASN A 816 22.67 -12.75 26.12
N PRO A 817 23.08 -11.63 25.54
CA PRO A 817 24.47 -11.30 25.23
C PRO A 817 25.44 -11.43 26.44
N ALA A 818 24.97 -11.10 27.63
CA ALA A 818 25.77 -11.21 28.85
C ALA A 818 26.13 -12.66 29.19
N VAL A 819 25.41 -13.65 28.70
CA VAL A 819 25.64 -15.08 28.90
C VAL A 819 26.31 -15.73 27.69
N SER A 820 25.83 -15.46 26.51
CA SER A 820 26.29 -16.09 25.26
C SER A 820 27.53 -15.45 24.65
N GLY A 821 27.75 -14.17 24.93
CA GLY A 821 28.79 -13.36 24.27
C GLY A 821 28.46 -12.95 22.84
N HIS A 822 27.26 -13.25 22.36
CA HIS A 822 26.81 -12.81 21.04
C HIS A 822 26.43 -11.33 21.06
N SER A 823 26.67 -10.59 19.97
CA SER A 823 26.19 -9.21 19.82
C SER A 823 25.04 -9.16 18.83
N TRP A 824 23.86 -8.76 19.32
CA TRP A 824 22.66 -8.54 18.52
C TRP A 824 22.43 -7.05 18.20
N THR A 825 23.21 -6.18 18.81
CA THR A 825 23.07 -4.73 18.69
C THR A 825 23.57 -4.25 17.32
N GLY A 826 22.65 -3.75 16.49
CA GLY A 826 22.96 -3.26 15.16
C GLY A 826 21.83 -2.45 14.55
N ARG A 827 22.10 -1.86 13.40
CA ARG A 827 21.14 -1.03 12.65
C ARG A 827 20.05 -1.84 11.95
N SER A 828 20.31 -3.11 11.66
CA SER A 828 19.37 -3.97 10.95
C SER A 828 19.50 -5.41 11.44
N LEU A 829 18.38 -6.03 11.80
CA LEU A 829 18.23 -7.45 12.04
C LEU A 829 17.44 -8.06 10.89
N PHE A 830 17.89 -9.16 10.28
CA PHE A 830 17.18 -9.85 9.20
C PHE A 830 17.53 -11.34 9.13
N ALA A 831 16.62 -12.14 8.60
CA ALA A 831 16.88 -13.57 8.38
C ALA A 831 17.97 -13.78 7.32
N ALA A 832 18.83 -14.77 7.54
CA ALA A 832 19.88 -15.11 6.58
C ALA A 832 19.24 -15.53 5.23
N PRO A 833 19.71 -14.99 4.08
CA PRO A 833 19.22 -15.40 2.77
C PRO A 833 19.51 -16.88 2.49
N ASN A 834 18.63 -17.55 1.75
CA ASN A 834 18.89 -18.91 1.25
C ASN A 834 20.16 -18.94 0.39
N GLN A 835 20.86 -20.06 0.39
CA GLN A 835 22.05 -20.28 -0.42
C GLN A 835 21.74 -20.46 -1.89
#